data_78c6925049b439f65186c6bbcf903455
#
_entry.id   78c6925049b439f65186c6bbcf903455
#
_cell.length_a   1.000
_cell.length_b   1.000
_cell.length_c   1.000
_cell.angle_alpha   90.00
_cell.angle_beta   90.00
_cell.angle_gamma   90.00
#
_symmetry.space_group_name_H-M   'P 1'
#
loop_
_entity.id
_entity.type
_entity.pdbx_description
1 polymer ?
#
loop_
_entity_poly.entity_id
_entity_poly.type
_entity_poly.pdbx_seq_one_letter_code
_entity_poly.pdbx_strand_id
1 'polypeptide(L)'
;MTLYIILCFVALCAGMALSVYAFGTGGKRKRIFQDIYFSAEETDGVGVLYTKTGEYSAVLKIENPVQKYSADIDSYYDFTHLFTALAQTLGEGYAIHKQDIFVRKQFASEPADGQEFLSASYFRYFKGRPYTDSLCYLTITQEAKKSRLFSFDNKKWRDFLVKIRKVHDQLHDSGVQARFLNKAEASEYVDRYFAMNFKDRTVSMTNFKADDETVSMGDKRCKVYSLVDVDCAALPSMIRPYTNIEVNNTEMPVDLASVVDNIPDAETVVYNQVIFLPNQKRELAMLDKKKNRHASIPNPNNQMAVEDIKRVQEVIARESKQLVYTHFNMVVAVSAGADLQKCTNHLENAFGRMGIHISKRAYNQLELFVGSFPGNCYTLNEEYDRFLTLSDAAMCLMYKERVLHSEETPLKIYYTDRQGVPVAIDITGKEGKNKLTDNSNFFCLGPSGSGKSFHINSVVRQLHEQGTDVVMVDTGNSYEGLCEYLGGKYISYTEERPITMNPFRINREEYNIEKIDFLKNLILMIWKGSDSQIPEIEFRIVEQIIIDYYDAYFNGFTRYTDEQREVLLKNLFAAASRKNPNKPPREVDEMVRKQIEVLEARRAALKVTELSFNSFFDYSFDRLEQICTENDITTISYSTYSTMLQPFYKGGAYEKILNETVDSALFDETFIVFEVDAIKENKKLFPIVTLIIMDVFLQKMRIKKNRKVLVIEEAWLRHVSLVYDCLTFHSTR
;
A
#
# COMPACT_ATOMS: atom_id res chain seq x y z
N MET A 1 -10.62 -4.52 -91.66
CA MET A 1 -11.03 -5.58 -90.68
C MET A 1 -9.84 -5.93 -89.73
N THR A 2 -8.65 -6.21 -90.22
CA THR A 2 -7.49 -6.56 -89.40
C THR A 2 -7.09 -5.48 -88.38
N LEU A 3 -7.15 -4.20 -88.75
CA LEU A 3 -6.81 -3.09 -87.83
C LEU A 3 -7.78 -2.97 -86.64
N TYR A 4 -9.06 -3.24 -86.84
CA TYR A 4 -10.06 -3.24 -85.79
C TYR A 4 -9.93 -4.38 -84.85
N ILE A 5 -9.53 -5.56 -85.31
CA ILE A 5 -9.27 -6.73 -84.46
C ILE A 5 -8.03 -6.48 -83.59
N ILE A 6 -6.97 -5.86 -84.10
CA ILE A 6 -5.77 -5.51 -83.35
C ILE A 6 -6.10 -4.45 -82.31
N LEU A 7 -6.92 -3.43 -82.63
CA LEU A 7 -7.34 -2.40 -81.68
C LEU A 7 -8.20 -2.98 -80.54
N CYS A 8 -9.14 -3.90 -80.88
CA CYS A 8 -9.91 -4.60 -79.82
C CYS A 8 -9.05 -5.49 -78.96
N PHE A 9 -8.06 -6.18 -79.55
CA PHE A 9 -7.13 -7.02 -78.74
C PHE A 9 -6.25 -6.18 -77.83
N VAL A 10 -5.73 -5.04 -78.30
CA VAL A 10 -4.96 -4.10 -77.50
C VAL A 10 -5.81 -3.49 -76.39
N ALA A 11 -7.03 -3.13 -76.67
CA ALA A 11 -7.95 -2.63 -75.66
C ALA A 11 -8.31 -3.70 -74.61
N LEU A 12 -8.47 -4.94 -75.02
CA LEU A 12 -8.73 -6.08 -74.12
C LEU A 12 -7.52 -6.39 -73.26
N CYS A 13 -6.31 -6.38 -73.83
CA CYS A 13 -5.04 -6.55 -73.09
C CYS A 13 -4.79 -5.39 -72.15
N ALA A 14 -5.06 -4.14 -72.54
CA ALA A 14 -4.97 -2.97 -71.70
C ALA A 14 -5.99 -3.02 -70.56
N GLY A 15 -7.24 -3.46 -70.84
CA GLY A 15 -8.27 -3.68 -69.83
C GLY A 15 -7.89 -4.78 -68.82
N MET A 16 -7.33 -5.92 -69.33
CA MET A 16 -6.81 -6.97 -68.45
C MET A 16 -5.60 -6.49 -67.63
N ALA A 17 -4.66 -5.75 -68.22
CA ALA A 17 -3.53 -5.19 -67.49
C ALA A 17 -3.99 -4.17 -66.43
N LEU A 18 -5.00 -3.33 -66.74
CA LEU A 18 -5.61 -2.40 -65.75
C LEU A 18 -6.38 -3.15 -64.66
N SER A 19 -7.06 -4.25 -65.01
CA SER A 19 -7.74 -5.05 -63.99
C SER A 19 -6.73 -5.82 -63.13
N VAL A 20 -5.68 -6.39 -63.72
CA VAL A 20 -4.58 -7.02 -62.94
C VAL A 20 -3.85 -5.97 -62.11
N TYR A 21 -3.66 -4.76 -62.59
CA TYR A 21 -3.08 -3.66 -61.80
C TYR A 21 -4.03 -3.18 -60.73
N ALA A 22 -5.35 -3.07 -60.99
CA ALA A 22 -6.33 -2.67 -60.01
C ALA A 22 -6.68 -3.76 -59.00
N PHE A 23 -6.65 -5.04 -59.41
CA PHE A 23 -6.97 -6.19 -58.54
C PHE A 23 -5.74 -7.03 -58.16
N GLY A 24 -4.66 -6.92 -58.87
CA GLY A 24 -3.41 -7.69 -58.67
C GLY A 24 -2.28 -6.93 -57.97
N THR A 25 -2.42 -5.63 -57.74
CA THR A 25 -1.69 -5.01 -56.62
C THR A 25 -2.28 -5.63 -55.37
N GLY A 26 -1.68 -6.72 -54.95
CA GLY A 26 -2.05 -7.49 -53.78
C GLY A 26 -2.41 -6.52 -52.67
N GLY A 27 -3.67 -6.56 -52.27
CA GLY A 27 -4.27 -5.52 -51.49
C GLY A 27 -3.31 -5.14 -50.39
N LYS A 28 -2.77 -3.92 -50.43
CA LYS A 28 -2.05 -3.37 -49.29
C LYS A 28 -3.01 -3.63 -48.14
N ARG A 29 -2.65 -4.57 -47.25
CA ARG A 29 -3.43 -4.87 -46.07
C ARG A 29 -3.71 -3.55 -45.41
N LYS A 30 -4.95 -3.03 -45.60
CA LYS A 30 -5.34 -1.79 -44.97
C LYS A 30 -5.23 -2.06 -43.47
N ARG A 31 -4.39 -1.34 -42.78
CA ARG A 31 -4.40 -1.37 -41.32
C ARG A 31 -5.75 -0.75 -40.94
N ILE A 32 -6.49 -1.36 -40.03
CA ILE A 32 -7.75 -0.84 -39.53
C ILE A 32 -7.64 0.60 -39.03
N PHE A 33 -6.47 0.98 -38.54
CA PHE A 33 -6.10 2.36 -38.20
C PHE A 33 -6.37 3.31 -39.37
N GLN A 34 -6.04 2.92 -40.62
CA GLN A 34 -6.29 3.75 -41.82
C GLN A 34 -7.76 3.85 -42.18
N ASP A 35 -8.61 2.95 -41.72
CA ASP A 35 -10.05 2.97 -41.96
C ASP A 35 -10.81 3.80 -40.92
N ILE A 36 -10.35 3.85 -39.68
CA ILE A 36 -11.01 4.58 -38.60
C ILE A 36 -10.40 5.99 -38.44
N TYR A 37 -9.08 6.09 -38.44
CA TYR A 37 -8.39 7.34 -38.17
C TYR A 37 -7.82 7.96 -39.44
N PHE A 38 -7.89 9.27 -39.50
CA PHE A 38 -7.23 10.07 -40.54
C PHE A 38 -5.74 10.24 -40.20
N SER A 39 -5.45 10.67 -39.01
CA SER A 39 -4.08 10.88 -38.50
C SER A 39 -4.01 10.80 -36.97
N ALA A 40 -2.80 10.71 -36.46
CA ALA A 40 -2.46 11.04 -35.09
C ALA A 40 -1.42 12.14 -35.11
N GLU A 41 -1.60 13.20 -34.33
CA GLU A 41 -0.72 14.37 -34.25
C GLU A 41 -0.30 14.61 -32.81
N GLU A 42 0.79 15.33 -32.60
CA GLU A 42 1.24 15.70 -31.29
C GLU A 42 1.20 17.22 -31.11
N THR A 43 0.56 17.66 -30.04
CA THR A 43 0.48 19.08 -29.70
C THR A 43 0.81 19.24 -28.22
N ASP A 44 1.90 19.97 -27.92
CA ASP A 44 2.35 20.23 -26.55
C ASP A 44 2.50 18.94 -25.70
N GLY A 45 3.05 17.87 -26.29
CA GLY A 45 3.24 16.57 -25.62
C GLY A 45 1.97 15.71 -25.51
N VAL A 46 0.84 16.16 -26.07
CA VAL A 46 -0.41 15.41 -26.09
C VAL A 46 -0.61 14.78 -27.47
N GLY A 47 -0.71 13.46 -27.51
CA GLY A 47 -1.11 12.73 -28.73
C GLY A 47 -2.60 12.84 -28.96
N VAL A 48 -2.98 13.40 -30.12
CA VAL A 48 -4.37 13.58 -30.52
C VAL A 48 -4.69 12.68 -31.70
N LEU A 49 -5.73 11.87 -31.57
CA LEU A 49 -6.25 11.01 -32.62
C LEU A 49 -7.35 11.76 -33.38
N TYR A 50 -7.27 11.77 -34.71
CA TYR A 50 -8.29 12.34 -35.61
C TYR A 50 -9.01 11.20 -36.34
N THR A 51 -10.32 11.10 -36.17
CA THR A 51 -11.14 10.14 -36.93
C THR A 51 -11.47 10.67 -38.32
N LYS A 52 -11.80 9.77 -39.22
CA LYS A 52 -12.29 10.14 -40.58
C LYS A 52 -13.64 10.86 -40.57
N THR A 53 -14.39 10.69 -39.51
CA THR A 53 -15.67 11.35 -39.27
C THR A 53 -15.52 12.76 -38.73
N GLY A 54 -14.28 13.13 -38.29
CA GLY A 54 -13.92 14.48 -37.90
C GLY A 54 -13.84 14.72 -36.40
N GLU A 55 -14.04 13.69 -35.57
CA GLU A 55 -13.82 13.74 -34.14
C GLU A 55 -12.31 13.80 -33.87
N TYR A 56 -11.93 14.42 -32.76
CA TYR A 56 -10.57 14.41 -32.25
C TYR A 56 -10.57 14.06 -30.77
N SER A 57 -9.56 13.31 -30.38
CA SER A 57 -9.52 12.67 -29.07
C SER A 57 -8.12 12.72 -28.46
N ALA A 58 -8.05 12.98 -27.16
CA ALA A 58 -6.85 12.81 -26.37
C ALA A 58 -7.01 11.59 -25.45
N VAL A 59 -5.93 10.82 -25.31
CA VAL A 59 -5.89 9.62 -24.47
C VAL A 59 -4.98 9.87 -23.28
N LEU A 60 -5.49 9.60 -22.09
CA LEU A 60 -4.74 9.58 -20.84
C LEU A 60 -4.60 8.14 -20.36
N LYS A 61 -3.43 7.76 -19.89
CA LYS A 61 -3.27 6.59 -19.04
C LYS A 61 -3.52 7.02 -17.61
N ILE A 62 -4.45 6.39 -16.93
CA ILE A 62 -4.81 6.70 -15.54
C ILE A 62 -4.66 5.46 -14.66
N GLU A 63 -4.54 5.68 -13.36
CA GLU A 63 -4.65 4.64 -12.36
C GLU A 63 -5.99 4.80 -11.63
N ASN A 64 -6.77 3.71 -11.51
CA ASN A 64 -8.02 3.76 -10.76
C ASN A 64 -7.75 4.06 -9.28
N PRO A 65 -8.53 4.94 -8.63
CA PRO A 65 -8.22 5.41 -7.29
C PRO A 65 -8.52 4.38 -6.20
N VAL A 66 -9.52 3.51 -6.39
CA VAL A 66 -9.97 2.59 -5.35
C VAL A 66 -9.08 1.35 -5.33
N GLN A 67 -8.45 1.10 -4.19
CA GLN A 67 -7.72 -0.16 -4.01
C GLN A 67 -8.73 -1.28 -3.72
N LYS A 68 -8.71 -2.33 -4.53
CA LYS A 68 -9.60 -3.49 -4.34
C LYS A 68 -9.38 -4.12 -2.97
N TYR A 69 -10.47 -4.46 -2.28
CA TYR A 69 -10.49 -5.04 -0.93
C TYR A 69 -9.93 -4.13 0.19
N SER A 70 -9.87 -2.83 -0.02
CA SER A 70 -9.45 -1.88 1.03
C SER A 70 -10.49 -1.66 2.14
N ALA A 71 -11.72 -2.08 1.92
CA ALA A 71 -12.89 -1.78 2.77
C ALA A 71 -13.23 -0.27 2.87
N ASP A 72 -12.67 0.54 2.02
CA ASP A 72 -12.90 1.98 1.96
C ASP A 72 -14.08 2.29 1.04
N ILE A 73 -15.25 2.49 1.64
CA ILE A 73 -16.50 2.78 0.93
C ILE A 73 -16.47 4.20 0.34
N ASP A 74 -15.86 5.14 1.02
CA ASP A 74 -15.87 6.56 0.64
C ASP A 74 -15.17 6.76 -0.70
N SER A 75 -14.06 6.06 -0.95
CA SER A 75 -13.35 6.11 -2.23
C SER A 75 -14.23 5.76 -3.44
N TYR A 76 -15.23 4.89 -3.30
CA TYR A 76 -16.17 4.57 -4.39
C TYR A 76 -17.10 5.75 -4.70
N TYR A 77 -17.54 6.48 -3.68
CA TYR A 77 -18.36 7.69 -3.86
C TYR A 77 -17.52 8.84 -4.42
N ASP A 78 -16.30 9.03 -3.92
CA ASP A 78 -15.38 10.07 -4.38
C ASP A 78 -15.07 9.92 -5.87
N PHE A 79 -14.87 8.69 -6.36
CA PHE A 79 -14.76 8.43 -7.79
C PHE A 79 -15.99 8.89 -8.58
N THR A 80 -17.18 8.59 -8.07
CA THR A 80 -18.44 8.97 -8.75
C THR A 80 -18.59 10.48 -8.80
N HIS A 81 -18.25 11.18 -7.71
CA HIS A 81 -18.25 12.63 -7.64
C HIS A 81 -17.23 13.27 -8.59
N LEU A 82 -16.01 12.73 -8.61
CA LEU A 82 -14.94 13.18 -9.51
C LEU A 82 -15.37 13.09 -10.97
N PHE A 83 -15.83 11.93 -11.43
CA PHE A 83 -16.22 11.75 -12.83
C PHE A 83 -17.47 12.56 -13.21
N THR A 84 -18.37 12.81 -12.27
CA THR A 84 -19.49 13.73 -12.46
C THR A 84 -18.98 15.17 -12.65
N ALA A 85 -17.99 15.61 -11.88
CA ALA A 85 -17.36 16.91 -12.03
C ALA A 85 -16.59 17.04 -13.35
N LEU A 86 -15.90 15.98 -13.81
CA LEU A 86 -15.26 15.94 -15.12
C LEU A 86 -16.29 16.12 -16.26
N ALA A 87 -17.44 15.45 -16.18
CA ALA A 87 -18.52 15.61 -17.15
C ALA A 87 -19.06 17.05 -17.19
N GLN A 88 -19.20 17.71 -16.02
CA GLN A 88 -19.60 19.12 -15.95
C GLN A 88 -18.54 20.07 -16.56
N THR A 89 -17.26 19.81 -16.31
CA THR A 89 -16.14 20.60 -16.86
C THR A 89 -16.09 20.50 -18.40
N LEU A 90 -16.28 19.31 -18.95
CA LEU A 90 -16.28 19.09 -20.39
C LEU A 90 -17.51 19.73 -21.04
N GLY A 91 -18.69 19.47 -20.50
CA GLY A 91 -19.95 19.99 -21.02
C GLY A 91 -20.38 19.35 -22.33
N GLU A 92 -21.35 20.02 -23.01
CA GLU A 92 -21.98 19.54 -24.23
C GLU A 92 -21.01 19.25 -25.39
N GLY A 93 -21.26 18.18 -26.13
CA GLY A 93 -20.53 17.79 -27.33
C GLY A 93 -19.21 17.08 -27.06
N TYR A 94 -19.06 16.53 -25.86
CA TYR A 94 -17.93 15.67 -25.50
C TYR A 94 -18.40 14.26 -25.16
N ALA A 95 -17.50 13.29 -25.32
CA ALA A 95 -17.66 11.95 -24.79
C ALA A 95 -16.46 11.60 -23.91
N ILE A 96 -16.75 10.97 -22.79
CA ILE A 96 -15.78 10.35 -21.88
C ILE A 96 -15.82 8.84 -22.18
N HIS A 97 -14.70 8.29 -22.64
CA HIS A 97 -14.58 6.86 -22.90
C HIS A 97 -13.46 6.29 -22.01
N LYS A 98 -13.86 5.63 -20.94
CA LYS A 98 -12.96 4.93 -20.03
C LYS A 98 -12.86 3.46 -20.41
N GLN A 99 -11.65 2.93 -20.49
CA GLN A 99 -11.38 1.55 -20.85
C GLN A 99 -10.51 0.91 -19.76
N ASP A 100 -11.08 -0.05 -19.04
CA ASP A 100 -10.35 -0.90 -18.10
C ASP A 100 -10.00 -2.20 -18.82
N ILE A 101 -8.72 -2.52 -18.84
CA ILE A 101 -8.17 -3.65 -19.59
C ILE A 101 -7.58 -4.63 -18.59
N PHE A 102 -8.17 -5.81 -18.53
CA PHE A 102 -7.74 -6.90 -17.67
C PHE A 102 -6.97 -7.92 -18.51
N VAL A 103 -5.74 -8.19 -18.11
CA VAL A 103 -4.82 -9.05 -18.87
C VAL A 103 -4.35 -10.19 -18.00
N ARG A 104 -4.62 -11.41 -18.39
CA ARG A 104 -4.12 -12.60 -17.70
C ARG A 104 -2.64 -12.78 -18.00
N LYS A 105 -1.79 -12.64 -16.99
CA LYS A 105 -0.35 -12.77 -17.05
C LYS A 105 0.14 -13.92 -16.19
N GLN A 106 1.38 -14.31 -16.42
CA GLN A 106 2.09 -15.20 -15.51
C GLN A 106 3.20 -14.40 -14.83
N PHE A 107 3.32 -14.60 -13.52
CA PHE A 107 4.33 -13.88 -12.75
C PHE A 107 5.72 -14.28 -13.18
N ALA A 108 6.48 -13.32 -13.68
CA ALA A 108 7.86 -13.49 -14.07
C ALA A 108 8.76 -13.18 -12.87
N SER A 109 9.19 -14.21 -12.15
CA SER A 109 10.19 -14.10 -11.11
C SER A 109 11.38 -14.94 -11.55
N GLU A 110 12.50 -14.30 -11.82
CA GLU A 110 13.76 -15.01 -12.13
C GLU A 110 14.77 -14.73 -11.01
N PRO A 111 15.36 -15.79 -10.42
CA PRO A 111 16.47 -15.62 -9.52
C PRO A 111 17.63 -14.99 -10.28
N ALA A 112 18.32 -14.03 -9.68
CA ALA A 112 19.57 -13.52 -10.23
C ALA A 112 20.64 -14.63 -10.20
N ASP A 113 21.55 -14.61 -11.17
CA ASP A 113 22.67 -15.54 -11.18
C ASP A 113 23.50 -15.40 -9.89
N GLY A 114 23.82 -16.53 -9.25
CA GLY A 114 24.60 -16.56 -8.02
C GLY A 114 23.79 -16.41 -6.72
N GLN A 115 22.45 -16.40 -6.76
CA GLN A 115 21.64 -16.42 -5.55
C GLN A 115 21.77 -17.72 -4.77
N GLU A 116 21.70 -17.60 -3.43
CA GLU A 116 21.67 -18.74 -2.53
C GLU A 116 20.46 -19.67 -2.79
N PHE A 117 20.59 -20.92 -2.39
CA PHE A 117 19.58 -21.95 -2.63
C PHE A 117 18.18 -21.58 -2.12
N LEU A 118 18.07 -21.04 -0.90
CA LEU A 118 16.77 -20.66 -0.31
C LEU A 118 16.14 -19.50 -1.09
N SER A 119 16.92 -18.50 -1.47
CA SER A 119 16.45 -17.38 -2.28
C SER A 119 15.97 -17.82 -3.66
N ALA A 120 16.77 -18.62 -4.34
CA ALA A 120 16.40 -19.18 -5.65
C ALA A 120 15.12 -20.03 -5.57
N SER A 121 14.94 -20.79 -4.49
CA SER A 121 13.72 -21.58 -4.24
C SER A 121 12.50 -20.71 -3.98
N TYR A 122 12.68 -19.62 -3.23
CA TYR A 122 11.62 -18.64 -2.96
C TYR A 122 11.11 -17.99 -4.25
N PHE A 123 11.99 -17.50 -5.12
CA PHE A 123 11.60 -16.90 -6.40
C PHE A 123 10.95 -17.91 -7.33
N ARG A 124 11.46 -19.15 -7.39
CA ARG A 124 10.85 -20.24 -8.18
C ARG A 124 9.42 -20.57 -7.73
N TYR A 125 9.11 -20.44 -6.44
CA TYR A 125 7.77 -20.67 -5.90
C TYR A 125 6.72 -19.72 -6.46
N PHE A 126 7.09 -18.46 -6.76
CA PHE A 126 6.19 -17.49 -7.36
C PHE A 126 6.17 -17.52 -8.88
N LYS A 127 7.21 -18.07 -9.53
CA LYS A 127 7.33 -18.12 -11.00
C LYS A 127 6.16 -18.87 -11.63
N GLY A 128 5.58 -18.27 -12.67
CA GLY A 128 4.50 -18.88 -13.46
C GLY A 128 3.12 -18.83 -12.81
N ARG A 129 2.95 -18.21 -11.65
CA ARG A 129 1.61 -18.02 -11.06
C ARG A 129 0.76 -17.15 -11.95
N PRO A 130 -0.47 -17.60 -12.31
CA PRO A 130 -1.38 -16.76 -13.07
C PRO A 130 -1.92 -15.63 -12.19
N TYR A 131 -1.98 -14.44 -12.74
CA TYR A 131 -2.64 -13.29 -12.13
C TYR A 131 -3.27 -12.41 -13.20
N THR A 132 -4.23 -11.57 -12.81
CA THR A 132 -4.83 -10.58 -13.68
C THR A 132 -4.22 -9.21 -13.39
N ASP A 133 -3.58 -8.63 -14.41
CA ASP A 133 -3.09 -7.26 -14.38
C ASP A 133 -4.15 -6.32 -14.95
N SER A 134 -4.19 -5.08 -14.49
CA SER A 134 -5.16 -4.08 -14.94
C SER A 134 -4.46 -2.83 -15.49
N LEU A 135 -4.98 -2.35 -16.62
CA LEU A 135 -4.56 -1.09 -17.24
C LEU A 135 -5.81 -0.23 -17.42
N CYS A 136 -5.70 1.06 -17.21
CA CYS A 136 -6.82 1.97 -17.40
C CYS A 136 -6.45 3.13 -18.32
N TYR A 137 -7.28 3.37 -19.33
CA TYR A 137 -7.15 4.49 -20.26
C TYR A 137 -8.44 5.31 -20.27
N LEU A 138 -8.27 6.62 -20.31
CA LEU A 138 -9.34 7.59 -20.40
C LEU A 138 -9.19 8.39 -21.69
N THR A 139 -10.14 8.22 -22.61
CA THR A 139 -10.19 8.95 -23.87
C THR A 139 -11.24 10.03 -23.80
N ILE A 140 -10.87 11.27 -24.02
CA ILE A 140 -11.78 12.41 -24.12
C ILE A 140 -11.95 12.75 -25.60
N THR A 141 -13.16 12.66 -26.10
CA THR A 141 -13.49 12.88 -27.52
C THR A 141 -14.39 14.09 -27.67
N GLN A 142 -14.03 15.01 -28.59
CA GLN A 142 -14.88 16.11 -29.03
C GLN A 142 -15.70 15.67 -30.24
N GLU A 143 -17.01 15.83 -30.15
CA GLU A 143 -17.96 15.53 -31.24
C GLU A 143 -17.72 16.40 -32.47
N ALA A 144 -17.73 15.77 -33.66
CA ALA A 144 -17.71 16.48 -34.91
C ALA A 144 -19.11 16.97 -35.30
N LYS A 145 -19.23 18.19 -35.81
CA LYS A 145 -20.46 18.61 -36.44
C LYS A 145 -20.62 17.87 -37.76
N LYS A 146 -21.68 17.11 -37.91
CA LYS A 146 -22.06 16.48 -39.20
C LYS A 146 -22.33 17.59 -40.25
N SER A 147 -21.34 17.89 -41.06
CA SER A 147 -21.41 18.86 -42.16
C SER A 147 -20.91 18.20 -43.44
N ARG A 148 -21.49 18.57 -44.60
CA ARG A 148 -21.03 18.08 -45.91
C ARG A 148 -19.61 18.54 -46.26
N LEU A 149 -19.15 19.63 -45.65
CA LEU A 149 -17.82 20.20 -45.84
C LEU A 149 -17.12 20.22 -44.48
N PHE A 150 -16.04 19.49 -44.35
CA PHE A 150 -15.18 19.57 -43.18
C PHE A 150 -14.51 20.94 -43.16
N SER A 151 -14.71 21.72 -42.11
CA SER A 151 -13.94 22.93 -41.86
C SER A 151 -13.32 22.81 -40.48
N PHE A 152 -12.01 22.97 -40.40
CA PHE A 152 -11.29 23.00 -39.13
C PHE A 152 -11.66 24.26 -38.36
N ASP A 153 -12.22 24.09 -37.17
CA ASP A 153 -12.58 25.19 -36.25
C ASP A 153 -11.48 25.39 -35.20
N ASN A 154 -10.61 26.35 -35.43
CA ASN A 154 -9.48 26.68 -34.56
C ASN A 154 -9.94 27.09 -33.13
N LYS A 155 -11.12 27.68 -32.98
CA LYS A 155 -11.66 28.04 -31.66
C LYS A 155 -12.05 26.81 -30.87
N LYS A 156 -12.78 25.88 -31.49
CA LYS A 156 -13.12 24.58 -30.88
C LYS A 156 -11.89 23.76 -30.52
N TRP A 157 -10.88 23.78 -31.38
CA TRP A 157 -9.61 23.10 -31.14
C TRP A 157 -8.90 23.64 -29.89
N ARG A 158 -8.78 24.96 -29.74
CA ARG A 158 -8.20 25.58 -28.56
C ARG A 158 -9.01 25.28 -27.28
N ASP A 159 -10.33 25.35 -27.38
CA ASP A 159 -11.24 25.01 -26.27
C ASP A 159 -11.04 23.56 -25.83
N PHE A 160 -10.93 22.63 -26.78
CA PHE A 160 -10.61 21.23 -26.52
C PHE A 160 -9.30 21.09 -25.73
N LEU A 161 -8.20 21.69 -26.17
CA LEU A 161 -6.91 21.61 -25.48
C LEU A 161 -6.98 22.17 -24.06
N VAL A 162 -7.71 23.24 -23.85
CA VAL A 162 -7.90 23.82 -22.50
C VAL A 162 -8.71 22.85 -21.63
N LYS A 163 -9.76 22.25 -22.16
CA LYS A 163 -10.62 21.34 -21.38
C LYS A 163 -9.92 20.05 -21.00
N ILE A 164 -9.16 19.43 -21.90
CA ILE A 164 -8.43 18.20 -21.57
C ILE A 164 -7.36 18.45 -20.49
N ARG A 165 -6.70 19.61 -20.49
CA ARG A 165 -5.77 19.98 -19.43
C ARG A 165 -6.49 20.18 -18.11
N LYS A 166 -7.65 20.83 -18.09
CA LYS A 166 -8.48 20.94 -16.88
C LYS A 166 -8.89 19.58 -16.34
N VAL A 167 -9.24 18.64 -17.22
CA VAL A 167 -9.54 17.26 -16.81
C VAL A 167 -8.32 16.59 -16.16
N HIS A 168 -7.15 16.74 -16.77
CA HIS A 168 -5.90 16.23 -16.21
C HIS A 168 -5.60 16.81 -14.82
N ASP A 169 -5.73 18.14 -14.67
CA ASP A 169 -5.48 18.83 -13.40
C ASP A 169 -6.48 18.37 -12.32
N GLN A 170 -7.78 18.24 -12.66
CA GLN A 170 -8.79 17.74 -11.73
C GLN A 170 -8.53 16.30 -11.29
N LEU A 171 -8.05 15.42 -12.18
CA LEU A 171 -7.63 14.06 -11.81
C LEU A 171 -6.45 14.11 -10.84
N HIS A 172 -5.45 14.91 -11.14
CA HIS A 172 -4.26 15.07 -10.28
C HIS A 172 -4.61 15.64 -8.91
N ASP A 173 -5.43 16.69 -8.84
CA ASP A 173 -5.88 17.31 -7.58
C ASP A 173 -6.68 16.34 -6.70
N SER A 174 -7.35 15.37 -7.33
CA SER A 174 -8.07 14.29 -6.63
C SER A 174 -7.19 13.07 -6.31
N GLY A 175 -5.86 13.18 -6.47
CA GLY A 175 -4.91 12.11 -6.17
C GLY A 175 -4.87 10.97 -7.21
N VAL A 176 -5.55 11.12 -8.36
CA VAL A 176 -5.52 10.13 -9.42
C VAL A 176 -4.29 10.34 -10.29
N GLN A 177 -3.44 9.33 -10.37
CA GLN A 177 -2.30 9.38 -11.29
C GLN A 177 -2.81 9.37 -12.73
N ALA A 178 -2.49 10.42 -13.49
CA ALA A 178 -2.91 10.58 -14.88
C ALA A 178 -1.76 11.15 -15.72
N ARG A 179 -1.55 10.62 -16.92
CA ARG A 179 -0.64 11.19 -17.89
C ARG A 179 -1.19 11.09 -19.31
N PHE A 180 -0.96 12.10 -20.13
CA PHE A 180 -1.28 12.02 -21.54
C PHE A 180 -0.37 11.01 -22.26
N LEU A 181 -0.93 10.32 -23.23
CA LEU A 181 -0.14 9.56 -24.20
C LEU A 181 0.40 10.51 -25.26
N ASN A 182 1.64 10.32 -25.68
CA ASN A 182 2.18 10.98 -26.86
C ASN A 182 1.66 10.33 -28.15
N LYS A 183 2.01 10.86 -29.33
CA LYS A 183 1.57 10.34 -30.63
C LYS A 183 1.91 8.84 -30.82
N ALA A 184 3.12 8.44 -30.47
CA ALA A 184 3.57 7.06 -30.66
C ALA A 184 2.83 6.10 -29.71
N GLU A 185 2.70 6.47 -28.43
CA GLU A 185 1.96 5.70 -27.43
C GLU A 185 0.46 5.58 -27.76
N ALA A 186 -0.18 6.65 -28.25
CA ALA A 186 -1.57 6.63 -28.66
C ALA A 186 -1.78 5.69 -29.87
N SER A 187 -0.86 5.72 -30.85
CA SER A 187 -0.92 4.80 -31.99
C SER A 187 -0.66 3.35 -31.56
N GLU A 188 0.29 3.12 -30.67
CA GLU A 188 0.57 1.80 -30.11
C GLU A 188 -0.66 1.26 -29.33
N TYR A 189 -1.33 2.11 -28.57
CA TYR A 189 -2.54 1.72 -27.85
C TYR A 189 -3.65 1.25 -28.80
N VAL A 190 -3.87 1.96 -29.90
CA VAL A 190 -4.82 1.54 -30.94
C VAL A 190 -4.44 0.21 -31.57
N ASP A 191 -3.14 0.00 -31.88
CA ASP A 191 -2.64 -1.26 -32.43
C ASP A 191 -2.81 -2.41 -31.43
N ARG A 192 -2.57 -2.17 -30.14
CA ARG A 192 -2.77 -3.15 -29.05
C ARG A 192 -4.23 -3.53 -28.86
N TYR A 193 -5.11 -2.54 -28.92
CA TYR A 193 -6.56 -2.78 -28.86
C TYR A 193 -7.01 -3.63 -30.05
N PHE A 194 -6.58 -3.28 -31.26
CA PHE A 194 -6.93 -4.05 -32.46
C PHE A 194 -6.48 -5.51 -32.39
N ALA A 195 -5.25 -5.75 -31.92
CA ALA A 195 -4.70 -7.10 -31.75
C ALA A 195 -5.19 -7.81 -30.49
N MET A 196 -5.92 -7.13 -29.60
CA MET A 196 -6.27 -7.58 -28.24
C MET A 196 -5.05 -8.14 -27.49
N ASN A 197 -3.89 -7.49 -27.68
CA ASN A 197 -2.60 -7.92 -27.13
C ASN A 197 -1.95 -6.83 -26.28
N PHE A 198 -2.08 -6.97 -24.97
CA PHE A 198 -1.50 -6.08 -23.98
C PHE A 198 -0.39 -6.77 -23.15
N LYS A 199 0.00 -7.99 -23.52
CA LYS A 199 1.03 -8.79 -22.84
C LYS A 199 2.42 -8.52 -23.40
N ASP A 200 2.53 -8.57 -24.75
CA ASP A 200 3.82 -8.59 -25.42
C ASP A 200 4.39 -7.18 -25.64
N ARG A 201 5.72 -7.08 -25.71
CA ARG A 201 6.39 -5.80 -26.00
C ARG A 201 6.11 -5.32 -27.41
N THR A 202 5.99 -6.23 -28.37
CA THR A 202 5.73 -5.93 -29.77
C THR A 202 4.41 -6.52 -30.21
N VAL A 203 3.60 -5.75 -30.90
CA VAL A 203 2.31 -6.17 -31.43
C VAL A 203 2.45 -6.46 -32.91
N SER A 204 2.17 -7.70 -33.30
CA SER A 204 2.08 -8.07 -34.71
C SER A 204 0.61 -8.01 -35.16
N MET A 205 0.37 -7.34 -36.29
CA MET A 205 -0.97 -7.30 -36.91
C MET A 205 -1.22 -8.62 -37.62
N THR A 206 -2.30 -9.29 -37.23
CA THR A 206 -2.71 -10.60 -37.73
C THR A 206 -3.98 -10.50 -38.58
N ASN A 207 -4.36 -11.60 -39.22
CA ASN A 207 -5.60 -11.66 -39.99
C ASN A 207 -6.83 -11.40 -39.11
N PHE A 208 -7.68 -10.54 -39.58
CA PHE A 208 -8.92 -10.15 -38.93
C PHE A 208 -10.12 -10.71 -39.68
N LYS A 209 -11.03 -11.33 -38.99
CA LYS A 209 -12.30 -11.83 -39.49
C LYS A 209 -13.41 -11.46 -38.49
N ALA A 210 -14.55 -11.04 -39.00
CA ALA A 210 -15.75 -10.89 -38.18
C ALA A 210 -16.85 -11.78 -38.77
N ASP A 211 -17.58 -12.45 -37.94
CA ASP A 211 -18.84 -13.14 -38.21
C ASP A 211 -19.92 -12.54 -37.31
N ASP A 212 -21.15 -13.11 -37.39
CA ASP A 212 -22.32 -12.57 -36.67
C ASP A 212 -22.19 -12.73 -35.14
N GLU A 213 -21.33 -13.65 -34.64
CA GLU A 213 -21.21 -13.97 -33.23
C GLU A 213 -19.88 -13.53 -32.63
N THR A 214 -18.81 -13.47 -33.44
CA THR A 214 -17.45 -13.26 -32.96
C THR A 214 -16.62 -12.39 -33.89
N VAL A 215 -15.57 -11.81 -33.30
CA VAL A 215 -14.49 -11.15 -34.04
C VAL A 215 -13.22 -11.94 -33.78
N SER A 216 -12.57 -12.43 -34.86
CA SER A 216 -11.37 -13.24 -34.77
C SER A 216 -10.16 -12.45 -35.26
N MET A 217 -9.03 -12.55 -34.57
CA MET A 217 -7.76 -11.93 -34.93
C MET A 217 -6.59 -12.87 -34.57
N GLY A 218 -5.95 -13.40 -35.62
CA GLY A 218 -4.88 -14.38 -35.46
C GLY A 218 -5.34 -15.64 -34.73
N ASP A 219 -4.76 -15.90 -33.59
CA ASP A 219 -5.05 -17.03 -32.70
C ASP A 219 -6.09 -16.72 -31.60
N LYS A 220 -6.73 -15.55 -31.67
CA LYS A 220 -7.72 -15.11 -30.69
C LYS A 220 -9.10 -15.01 -31.27
N ARG A 221 -10.08 -15.31 -30.45
CA ARG A 221 -11.52 -15.07 -30.71
C ARG A 221 -12.06 -14.12 -29.67
N CYS A 222 -12.75 -13.09 -30.12
CA CYS A 222 -13.36 -12.08 -29.26
C CYS A 222 -14.88 -12.11 -29.40
N LYS A 223 -15.57 -11.90 -28.30
CA LYS A 223 -17.00 -11.63 -28.27
C LYS A 223 -17.25 -10.34 -27.50
N VAL A 224 -18.16 -9.53 -28.01
CA VAL A 224 -18.56 -8.27 -27.36
C VAL A 224 -19.90 -8.49 -26.67
N TYR A 225 -19.93 -8.22 -25.39
CA TYR A 225 -21.13 -8.26 -24.56
C TYR A 225 -21.54 -6.84 -24.19
N SER A 226 -22.73 -6.42 -24.57
CA SER A 226 -23.24 -5.08 -24.25
C SER A 226 -24.22 -5.14 -23.10
N LEU A 227 -24.20 -4.11 -22.23
CA LEU A 227 -25.24 -3.90 -21.21
C LEU A 227 -26.48 -3.21 -21.78
N VAL A 228 -26.46 -2.82 -23.06
CA VAL A 228 -27.55 -2.17 -23.75
C VAL A 228 -28.14 -3.13 -24.78
N ASP A 229 -29.44 -3.38 -24.72
CA ASP A 229 -30.19 -4.12 -25.73
C ASP A 229 -31.33 -3.29 -26.28
N VAL A 230 -31.75 -3.61 -27.48
CA VAL A 230 -32.89 -2.96 -28.18
C VAL A 230 -34.18 -3.04 -27.35
N ASP A 231 -34.39 -4.16 -26.69
CA ASP A 231 -35.64 -4.46 -25.99
C ASP A 231 -35.58 -4.22 -24.45
N CYS A 232 -34.44 -4.02 -23.88
CA CYS A 232 -34.29 -3.93 -22.43
C CYS A 232 -32.98 -3.28 -22.00
N ALA A 233 -32.97 -2.02 -21.61
CA ALA A 233 -32.03 -1.55 -20.62
C ALA A 233 -32.58 -1.95 -19.24
N ALA A 234 -32.57 -3.25 -18.92
CA ALA A 234 -33.01 -3.71 -17.60
C ALA A 234 -31.89 -3.44 -16.59
N LEU A 235 -31.88 -2.23 -16.07
CA LEU A 235 -31.07 -1.81 -14.95
C LEU A 235 -31.91 -1.83 -13.68
N PRO A 236 -31.33 -2.14 -12.52
CA PRO A 236 -32.03 -2.06 -11.25
C PRO A 236 -32.50 -0.62 -10.97
N SER A 237 -33.58 -0.47 -10.24
CA SER A 237 -34.16 0.84 -9.90
C SER A 237 -33.23 1.71 -9.05
N MET A 238 -32.26 1.11 -8.39
CA MET A 238 -31.21 1.78 -7.60
C MET A 238 -29.85 1.13 -7.94
N ILE A 239 -28.88 1.95 -8.31
CA ILE A 239 -27.51 1.55 -8.57
C ILE A 239 -26.62 2.23 -7.54
N ARG A 240 -25.79 1.44 -6.86
CA ARG A 240 -24.74 1.93 -5.96
C ARG A 240 -23.38 1.80 -6.62
N PRO A 241 -22.38 2.62 -6.25
CA PRO A 241 -21.05 2.54 -6.84
C PRO A 241 -20.26 1.29 -6.44
N TYR A 242 -20.74 0.51 -5.47
CA TYR A 242 -20.16 -0.73 -4.99
C TYR A 242 -21.25 -1.76 -4.68
N THR A 243 -20.84 -3.02 -4.54
CA THR A 243 -21.65 -4.11 -3.98
C THR A 243 -20.86 -4.79 -2.87
N ASN A 244 -21.54 -5.51 -1.98
CA ASN A 244 -20.87 -6.28 -0.94
C ASN A 244 -20.71 -7.74 -1.38
N ILE A 245 -19.54 -8.30 -1.11
CA ILE A 245 -19.29 -9.73 -1.18
C ILE A 245 -18.99 -10.26 0.22
N GLU A 246 -19.44 -11.46 0.50
CA GLU A 246 -19.15 -12.13 1.76
C GLU A 246 -17.84 -12.93 1.65
N VAL A 247 -16.88 -12.62 2.52
CA VAL A 247 -15.60 -13.34 2.63
C VAL A 247 -15.38 -13.72 4.09
N ASN A 248 -15.39 -15.01 4.40
CA ASN A 248 -15.17 -15.53 5.76
C ASN A 248 -16.09 -14.85 6.81
N ASN A 249 -17.38 -14.76 6.53
CA ASN A 249 -18.39 -14.11 7.38
C ASN A 249 -18.18 -12.60 7.59
N THR A 250 -17.45 -11.95 6.70
CA THR A 250 -17.25 -10.49 6.69
C THR A 250 -17.70 -9.94 5.35
N GLU A 251 -18.56 -8.95 5.37
CA GLU A 251 -18.94 -8.22 4.16
C GLU A 251 -17.82 -7.27 3.76
N MET A 252 -17.45 -7.31 2.47
CA MET A 252 -16.46 -6.42 1.90
C MET A 252 -17.02 -5.71 0.69
N PRO A 253 -16.83 -4.39 0.57
CA PRO A 253 -17.20 -3.64 -0.62
C PRO A 253 -16.26 -4.00 -1.77
N VAL A 254 -16.85 -4.21 -2.94
CA VAL A 254 -16.17 -4.37 -4.21
C VAL A 254 -16.92 -3.60 -5.29
N ASP A 255 -16.26 -3.28 -6.39
CA ASP A 255 -16.90 -2.62 -7.52
C ASP A 255 -18.09 -3.43 -8.04
N LEU A 256 -19.12 -2.74 -8.50
CA LEU A 256 -20.28 -3.37 -9.12
C LEU A 256 -19.88 -4.24 -10.34
N ALA A 257 -18.91 -3.78 -11.12
CA ALA A 257 -18.38 -4.47 -12.27
C ALA A 257 -17.18 -5.38 -11.97
N SER A 258 -16.88 -5.69 -10.69
CA SER A 258 -15.73 -6.52 -10.30
C SER A 258 -15.70 -7.91 -10.94
N VAL A 259 -16.86 -8.40 -11.39
CA VAL A 259 -17.00 -9.66 -12.16
C VAL A 259 -16.19 -9.68 -13.46
N VAL A 260 -15.90 -8.51 -14.02
CA VAL A 260 -15.24 -8.37 -15.33
C VAL A 260 -13.75 -8.71 -15.26
N ASP A 261 -13.12 -8.59 -14.11
CA ASP A 261 -11.68 -8.82 -13.94
C ASP A 261 -11.30 -10.32 -13.79
N ASN A 262 -12.28 -11.20 -13.64
CA ASN A 262 -12.01 -12.64 -13.42
C ASN A 262 -12.94 -13.54 -14.28
N ILE A 263 -13.05 -13.25 -15.56
CA ILE A 263 -13.82 -14.08 -16.50
C ILE A 263 -13.04 -15.37 -16.80
N PRO A 264 -13.67 -16.56 -16.68
CA PRO A 264 -13.02 -17.84 -16.96
C PRO A 264 -12.47 -17.90 -18.39
N ASP A 265 -11.29 -18.49 -18.55
CA ASP A 265 -10.61 -18.71 -19.84
C ASP A 265 -10.32 -17.43 -20.66
N ALA A 266 -10.68 -16.24 -20.17
CA ALA A 266 -10.35 -14.98 -20.82
C ALA A 266 -8.85 -14.67 -20.69
N GLU A 267 -8.23 -14.29 -21.81
CA GLU A 267 -6.84 -13.81 -21.85
C GLU A 267 -6.75 -12.30 -21.70
N THR A 268 -7.66 -11.59 -22.32
CA THR A 268 -7.78 -10.15 -22.27
C THR A 268 -9.25 -9.77 -22.23
N VAL A 269 -9.60 -8.89 -21.33
CA VAL A 269 -10.97 -8.31 -21.26
C VAL A 269 -10.81 -6.80 -21.31
N VAL A 270 -11.57 -6.14 -22.17
CA VAL A 270 -11.65 -4.67 -22.20
C VAL A 270 -13.08 -4.27 -21.82
N TYR A 271 -13.21 -3.62 -20.67
CA TYR A 271 -14.48 -3.02 -20.26
C TYR A 271 -14.57 -1.59 -20.76
N ASN A 272 -15.40 -1.37 -21.76
CA ASN A 272 -15.62 -0.07 -22.39
C ASN A 272 -16.78 0.63 -21.70
N GLN A 273 -16.54 1.86 -21.26
CA GLN A 273 -17.48 2.69 -20.53
C GLN A 273 -17.55 4.06 -21.21
N VAL A 274 -18.60 4.30 -21.94
CA VAL A 274 -18.74 5.53 -22.74
C VAL A 274 -19.88 6.38 -22.20
N ILE A 275 -19.58 7.63 -21.89
CA ILE A 275 -20.52 8.65 -21.43
C ILE A 275 -20.54 9.78 -22.45
N PHE A 276 -21.66 9.98 -23.12
CA PHE A 276 -21.88 11.10 -24.06
C PHE A 276 -22.59 12.24 -23.35
N LEU A 277 -22.11 13.46 -23.55
CA LEU A 277 -22.62 14.67 -22.91
C LEU A 277 -23.49 15.46 -23.89
N PRO A 278 -24.82 15.25 -23.88
CA PRO A 278 -25.74 15.90 -24.82
C PRO A 278 -26.10 17.32 -24.38
N ASN A 279 -26.78 18.05 -25.28
CA ASN A 279 -27.40 19.33 -24.95
C ASN A 279 -28.55 19.15 -23.96
N GLN A 280 -28.38 19.59 -22.71
CA GLN A 280 -29.33 19.41 -21.63
C GLN A 280 -30.74 20.03 -21.96
N LYS A 281 -30.76 21.20 -22.56
CA LYS A 281 -32.02 21.88 -22.91
C LYS A 281 -32.81 21.09 -23.93
N ARG A 282 -32.11 20.50 -24.91
CA ARG A 282 -32.73 19.65 -25.95
C ARG A 282 -33.31 18.38 -25.32
N GLU A 283 -32.57 17.72 -24.47
CA GLU A 283 -32.99 16.46 -23.83
C GLU A 283 -34.19 16.67 -22.91
N LEU A 284 -34.18 17.73 -22.10
CA LEU A 284 -35.32 18.10 -21.24
C LEU A 284 -36.59 18.39 -22.09
N ALA A 285 -36.44 19.11 -23.22
CA ALA A 285 -37.55 19.36 -24.11
C ALA A 285 -38.07 18.07 -24.77
N MET A 286 -37.19 17.10 -25.05
CA MET A 286 -37.59 15.78 -25.57
C MET A 286 -38.33 14.97 -24.50
N LEU A 287 -37.90 15.00 -23.25
CA LEU A 287 -38.61 14.38 -22.11
C LEU A 287 -40.00 15.00 -21.92
N ASP A 288 -40.13 16.33 -22.03
CA ASP A 288 -41.42 16.99 -21.95
C ASP A 288 -42.36 16.53 -23.07
N LYS A 289 -41.87 16.45 -24.30
CA LYS A 289 -42.66 15.93 -25.43
C LYS A 289 -43.10 14.48 -25.20
N LYS A 290 -42.20 13.65 -24.69
CA LYS A 290 -42.48 12.25 -24.37
C LYS A 290 -43.54 12.15 -23.25
N LYS A 291 -43.39 12.93 -22.17
CA LYS A 291 -44.37 13.03 -21.10
C LYS A 291 -45.77 13.39 -21.60
N ASN A 292 -45.86 14.45 -22.43
CA ASN A 292 -47.13 14.89 -22.99
C ASN A 292 -47.76 13.83 -23.90
N ARG A 293 -46.95 13.10 -24.67
CA ARG A 293 -47.43 11.99 -25.51
C ARG A 293 -48.03 10.86 -24.66
N HIS A 294 -47.33 10.45 -23.59
CA HIS A 294 -47.85 9.42 -22.68
C HIS A 294 -49.13 9.90 -21.95
N ALA A 295 -49.16 11.15 -21.54
CA ALA A 295 -50.33 11.73 -20.88
C ALA A 295 -51.60 11.80 -21.79
N SER A 296 -51.43 11.85 -23.13
CA SER A 296 -52.54 11.92 -24.07
C SER A 296 -53.27 10.58 -24.24
N ILE A 297 -52.66 9.46 -23.86
CA ILE A 297 -53.27 8.11 -23.98
C ILE A 297 -53.25 7.47 -22.59
N PRO A 298 -54.29 7.65 -21.75
CA PRO A 298 -54.31 7.18 -20.39
C PRO A 298 -54.44 5.65 -20.33
N ASN A 299 -53.36 4.97 -19.96
CA ASN A 299 -53.34 3.59 -19.53
C ASN A 299 -52.34 3.45 -18.38
N PRO A 300 -52.34 2.37 -17.56
CA PRO A 300 -51.46 2.24 -16.42
C PRO A 300 -49.97 2.43 -16.76
N ASN A 301 -49.48 1.85 -17.86
CA ASN A 301 -48.09 1.96 -18.29
C ASN A 301 -47.71 3.41 -18.65
N ASN A 302 -48.59 4.10 -19.34
CA ASN A 302 -48.36 5.51 -19.68
C ASN A 302 -48.41 6.43 -18.46
N GLN A 303 -49.27 6.14 -17.49
CA GLN A 303 -49.29 6.87 -16.22
C GLN A 303 -47.97 6.70 -15.44
N MET A 304 -47.48 5.48 -15.34
CA MET A 304 -46.14 5.21 -14.75
C MET A 304 -45.05 5.96 -15.50
N ALA A 305 -45.03 5.94 -16.84
CA ALA A 305 -44.04 6.66 -17.63
C ALA A 305 -44.06 8.18 -17.36
N VAL A 306 -45.27 8.77 -17.21
CA VAL A 306 -45.42 10.19 -16.85
C VAL A 306 -44.86 10.49 -15.47
N GLU A 307 -45.12 9.63 -14.47
CA GLU A 307 -44.62 9.77 -13.11
C GLU A 307 -43.08 9.65 -13.06
N ASP A 308 -42.53 8.68 -13.76
CA ASP A 308 -41.09 8.47 -13.83
C ASP A 308 -40.38 9.65 -14.51
N ILE A 309 -40.91 10.18 -15.62
CA ILE A 309 -40.34 11.38 -16.24
C ILE A 309 -40.42 12.58 -15.31
N LYS A 310 -41.51 12.78 -14.58
CA LYS A 310 -41.63 13.86 -13.59
C LYS A 310 -40.60 13.72 -12.50
N ARG A 311 -40.40 12.51 -11.96
CA ARG A 311 -39.45 12.21 -10.94
C ARG A 311 -38.01 12.54 -11.40
N VAL A 312 -37.62 12.15 -12.60
CA VAL A 312 -36.32 12.49 -13.19
C VAL A 312 -36.16 14.00 -13.34
N GLN A 313 -37.18 14.71 -13.80
CA GLN A 313 -37.16 16.18 -13.95
C GLN A 313 -37.05 16.89 -12.60
N GLU A 314 -37.70 16.37 -11.54
CA GLU A 314 -37.57 16.90 -10.17
C GLU A 314 -36.17 16.71 -9.61
N VAL A 315 -35.56 15.55 -9.79
CA VAL A 315 -34.17 15.26 -9.36
C VAL A 315 -33.18 16.19 -10.06
N ILE A 316 -33.33 16.38 -11.37
CA ILE A 316 -32.49 17.30 -12.14
C ILE A 316 -32.61 18.73 -11.61
N ALA A 317 -33.85 19.18 -11.32
CA ALA A 317 -34.10 20.54 -10.85
C ALA A 317 -33.59 20.80 -9.43
N ARG A 318 -33.68 19.79 -8.52
CA ARG A 318 -33.27 19.92 -7.11
C ARG A 318 -31.76 19.72 -6.91
N GLU A 319 -31.18 18.78 -7.63
CA GLU A 319 -29.81 18.32 -7.38
C GLU A 319 -28.82 18.74 -8.47
N SER A 320 -29.28 19.52 -9.47
CA SER A 320 -28.45 19.97 -10.62
C SER A 320 -27.75 18.84 -11.37
N LYS A 321 -28.34 17.65 -11.37
CA LYS A 321 -27.80 16.49 -12.10
C LYS A 321 -27.98 16.65 -13.60
N GLN A 322 -27.09 16.02 -14.37
CA GLN A 322 -27.10 16.08 -15.84
C GLN A 322 -27.66 14.78 -16.43
N LEU A 323 -28.36 14.91 -17.54
CA LEU A 323 -28.70 13.79 -18.40
C LEU A 323 -27.50 13.42 -19.25
N VAL A 324 -27.23 12.14 -19.38
CA VAL A 324 -26.15 11.61 -20.21
C VAL A 324 -26.65 10.41 -21.01
N TYR A 325 -26.11 10.22 -22.21
CA TYR A 325 -26.23 8.94 -22.90
C TYR A 325 -25.05 8.06 -22.58
N THR A 326 -25.29 6.79 -22.38
CA THR A 326 -24.22 5.85 -21.98
C THR A 326 -24.21 4.61 -22.84
N HIS A 327 -23.02 4.05 -22.99
CA HIS A 327 -22.81 2.72 -23.56
C HIS A 327 -21.77 1.96 -22.72
N PHE A 328 -22.09 0.73 -22.37
CA PHE A 328 -21.19 -0.16 -21.64
C PHE A 328 -21.11 -1.50 -22.37
N ASN A 329 -19.91 -1.92 -22.72
CA ASN A 329 -19.68 -3.24 -23.27
C ASN A 329 -18.36 -3.86 -22.78
N MET A 330 -18.27 -5.17 -22.88
CA MET A 330 -17.09 -5.95 -22.57
C MET A 330 -16.63 -6.67 -23.83
N VAL A 331 -15.40 -6.39 -24.27
CA VAL A 331 -14.71 -7.17 -25.31
C VAL A 331 -13.90 -8.27 -24.63
N VAL A 332 -14.34 -9.51 -24.73
CA VAL A 332 -13.69 -10.67 -24.11
C VAL A 332 -12.93 -11.44 -25.18
N ALA A 333 -11.60 -11.47 -25.05
CA ALA A 333 -10.71 -12.21 -25.94
C ALA A 333 -10.24 -13.50 -25.27
N VAL A 334 -10.41 -14.61 -25.99
CA VAL A 334 -9.95 -15.94 -25.58
C VAL A 334 -9.04 -16.52 -26.67
N SER A 335 -8.25 -17.54 -26.33
CA SER A 335 -7.52 -18.32 -27.37
C SER A 335 -8.51 -19.02 -28.32
N ALA A 336 -8.09 -19.26 -29.57
CA ALA A 336 -8.97 -19.84 -30.61
C ALA A 336 -9.60 -21.18 -30.23
N GLY A 337 -8.97 -21.96 -29.33
CA GLY A 337 -9.50 -23.24 -28.84
C GLY A 337 -10.33 -23.16 -27.57
N ALA A 338 -10.48 -21.99 -26.96
CA ALA A 338 -11.23 -21.84 -25.71
C ALA A 338 -12.75 -21.73 -25.95
N ASP A 339 -13.51 -22.10 -24.94
CA ASP A 339 -14.99 -22.11 -24.99
C ASP A 339 -15.56 -20.76 -24.53
N LEU A 340 -15.99 -19.94 -25.48
CA LEU A 340 -16.67 -18.67 -25.20
C LEU A 340 -18.00 -18.82 -24.46
N GLN A 341 -18.63 -20.00 -24.49
CA GLN A 341 -19.88 -20.22 -23.77
C GLN A 341 -19.69 -20.16 -22.25
N LYS A 342 -18.53 -20.57 -21.75
CA LYS A 342 -18.20 -20.42 -20.32
C LYS A 342 -18.14 -18.94 -19.90
N CYS A 343 -17.52 -18.09 -20.74
CA CYS A 343 -17.49 -16.64 -20.51
C CYS A 343 -18.92 -16.07 -20.51
N THR A 344 -19.74 -16.46 -21.50
CA THR A 344 -21.14 -16.03 -21.60
C THR A 344 -21.93 -16.41 -20.35
N ASN A 345 -21.88 -17.68 -19.94
CA ASN A 345 -22.60 -18.16 -18.77
C ASN A 345 -22.16 -17.46 -17.48
N HIS A 346 -20.83 -17.21 -17.34
CA HIS A 346 -20.29 -16.50 -16.19
C HIS A 346 -20.83 -15.07 -16.10
N LEU A 347 -20.77 -14.32 -17.21
CA LEU A 347 -21.23 -12.94 -17.26
C LEU A 347 -22.75 -12.83 -17.08
N GLU A 348 -23.54 -13.68 -17.76
CA GLU A 348 -25.01 -13.71 -17.60
C GLU A 348 -25.42 -13.97 -16.15
N ASN A 349 -24.78 -14.95 -15.50
CA ASN A 349 -25.09 -15.29 -14.12
C ASN A 349 -24.69 -14.16 -13.16
N ALA A 350 -23.53 -13.56 -13.36
CA ALA A 350 -23.01 -12.55 -12.45
C ALA A 350 -23.80 -11.24 -12.55
N PHE A 351 -24.00 -10.72 -13.76
CA PHE A 351 -24.82 -9.51 -13.98
C PHE A 351 -26.29 -9.76 -13.67
N GLY A 352 -26.83 -10.96 -13.98
CA GLY A 352 -28.20 -11.33 -13.65
C GLY A 352 -28.50 -11.30 -12.14
N ARG A 353 -27.55 -11.68 -11.29
CA ARG A 353 -27.68 -11.55 -9.82
C ARG A 353 -27.82 -10.09 -9.37
N MET A 354 -27.28 -9.16 -10.10
CA MET A 354 -27.36 -7.72 -9.85
C MET A 354 -28.60 -7.07 -10.51
N GLY A 355 -29.43 -7.86 -11.19
CA GLY A 355 -30.59 -7.36 -11.95
C GLY A 355 -30.21 -6.63 -13.25
N ILE A 356 -29.00 -6.87 -13.76
CA ILE A 356 -28.50 -6.30 -15.02
C ILE A 356 -28.51 -7.41 -16.08
N HIS A 357 -29.17 -7.17 -17.21
CA HIS A 357 -29.21 -8.13 -18.32
C HIS A 357 -28.20 -7.76 -19.41
N ILE A 358 -27.43 -8.75 -19.84
CA ILE A 358 -26.48 -8.59 -20.95
C ILE A 358 -27.24 -8.81 -22.26
N SER A 359 -26.97 -7.96 -23.26
CA SER A 359 -27.52 -8.11 -24.60
C SER A 359 -27.07 -9.43 -25.24
N LYS A 360 -28.03 -10.18 -25.75
CA LYS A 360 -27.81 -11.40 -26.55
C LYS A 360 -27.76 -11.10 -28.07
N ARG A 361 -27.83 -9.84 -28.45
CA ARG A 361 -27.78 -9.40 -29.84
C ARG A 361 -26.41 -9.74 -30.42
N ALA A 362 -26.38 -10.69 -31.35
CA ALA A 362 -25.14 -11.22 -31.92
C ALA A 362 -24.71 -10.45 -33.19
N TYR A 363 -25.63 -9.89 -33.91
CA TYR A 363 -25.42 -9.39 -35.30
C TYR A 363 -24.56 -8.14 -35.42
N ASN A 364 -24.34 -7.37 -34.36
CA ASN A 364 -23.57 -6.13 -34.39
C ASN A 364 -22.19 -6.24 -33.73
N GLN A 365 -21.61 -7.43 -33.66
CA GLN A 365 -20.30 -7.68 -33.00
C GLN A 365 -19.19 -6.80 -33.56
N LEU A 366 -19.10 -6.69 -34.91
CA LEU A 366 -18.10 -5.84 -35.54
C LEU A 366 -18.33 -4.35 -35.24
N GLU A 367 -19.58 -3.89 -35.28
CA GLU A 367 -19.92 -2.50 -35.01
C GLU A 367 -19.57 -2.09 -33.59
N LEU A 368 -19.91 -2.93 -32.61
CA LEU A 368 -19.58 -2.71 -31.22
C LEU A 368 -18.05 -2.73 -31.00
N PHE A 369 -17.33 -3.69 -31.59
CA PHE A 369 -15.88 -3.76 -31.51
C PHE A 369 -15.20 -2.52 -32.10
N VAL A 370 -15.63 -2.07 -33.29
CA VAL A 370 -15.10 -0.88 -33.97
C VAL A 370 -15.49 0.39 -33.23
N GLY A 371 -16.72 0.49 -32.72
CA GLY A 371 -17.19 1.63 -31.93
C GLY A 371 -16.45 1.79 -30.59
N SER A 372 -15.82 0.71 -30.10
CA SER A 372 -15.05 0.72 -28.85
C SER A 372 -13.57 1.07 -29.05
N PHE A 373 -13.12 1.41 -30.26
CA PHE A 373 -11.77 1.97 -30.45
C PHE A 373 -11.66 3.34 -29.78
N PRO A 374 -10.49 3.69 -29.24
CA PRO A 374 -10.24 4.99 -28.62
C PRO A 374 -10.64 6.15 -29.54
N GLY A 375 -11.54 7.00 -29.09
CA GLY A 375 -12.04 8.15 -29.88
C GLY A 375 -13.05 7.84 -30.98
N ASN A 376 -13.43 6.57 -31.21
CA ASN A 376 -14.36 6.19 -32.24
C ASN A 376 -15.81 5.93 -31.74
N CYS A 377 -16.09 6.29 -30.49
CA CYS A 377 -17.34 5.99 -29.79
C CYS A 377 -18.58 6.62 -30.44
N TYR A 378 -18.43 7.71 -31.23
CA TYR A 378 -19.57 8.33 -31.93
C TYR A 378 -20.11 7.50 -33.10
N THR A 379 -19.44 6.42 -33.50
CA THR A 379 -19.96 5.44 -34.46
C THR A 379 -20.98 4.46 -33.86
N LEU A 380 -21.05 4.36 -32.53
CA LEU A 380 -22.08 3.61 -31.82
C LEU A 380 -23.47 4.21 -32.15
N ASN A 381 -24.45 3.37 -32.46
CA ASN A 381 -25.75 3.82 -32.87
C ASN A 381 -26.49 4.54 -31.72
N GLU A 382 -27.03 5.73 -32.02
CA GLU A 382 -27.73 6.55 -31.02
C GLU A 382 -29.04 5.91 -30.53
N GLU A 383 -29.70 5.15 -31.36
CA GLU A 383 -31.01 4.55 -31.10
C GLU A 383 -30.89 3.20 -30.36
N TYR A 384 -29.89 2.38 -30.73
CA TYR A 384 -29.83 0.98 -30.29
C TYR A 384 -28.68 0.71 -29.30
N ASP A 385 -27.60 1.50 -29.33
CA ASP A 385 -26.43 1.23 -28.55
C ASP A 385 -26.25 2.18 -27.36
N ARG A 386 -27.12 3.20 -27.25
CA ARG A 386 -27.02 4.19 -26.15
C ARG A 386 -28.33 4.25 -25.38
N PHE A 387 -28.22 4.39 -24.06
CA PHE A 387 -29.39 4.67 -23.23
C PHE A 387 -29.22 5.95 -22.41
N LEU A 388 -30.34 6.64 -22.19
CA LEU A 388 -30.40 7.90 -21.43
C LEU A 388 -30.53 7.61 -19.94
N THR A 389 -29.65 8.24 -19.13
CA THR A 389 -29.70 8.13 -17.67
C THR A 389 -29.18 9.42 -17.01
N LEU A 390 -29.18 9.45 -15.67
CA LEU A 390 -28.53 10.51 -14.88
C LEU A 390 -27.01 10.26 -14.79
N SER A 391 -26.23 11.34 -14.74
CA SER A 391 -24.75 11.26 -14.70
C SER A 391 -24.22 10.42 -13.55
N ASP A 392 -24.76 10.59 -12.36
CA ASP A 392 -24.34 9.83 -11.17
C ASP A 392 -24.64 8.32 -11.30
N ALA A 393 -25.79 7.95 -11.83
CA ALA A 393 -26.13 6.56 -12.10
C ALA A 393 -25.19 5.93 -13.15
N ALA A 394 -24.85 6.69 -14.18
CA ALA A 394 -23.86 6.26 -15.18
C ALA A 394 -22.48 6.02 -14.55
N MET A 395 -22.03 6.93 -13.70
CA MET A 395 -20.71 6.82 -13.04
C MET A 395 -20.66 5.65 -12.04
N CYS A 396 -21.78 5.24 -11.46
CA CYS A 396 -21.86 4.03 -10.64
C CYS A 396 -21.51 2.74 -11.41
N LEU A 397 -21.80 2.68 -12.70
CA LEU A 397 -21.48 1.53 -13.57
C LEU A 397 -20.02 1.51 -14.04
N MET A 398 -19.29 2.62 -13.88
CA MET A 398 -17.86 2.67 -14.23
C MET A 398 -17.03 1.87 -13.24
N TYR A 399 -16.03 1.15 -13.74
CA TYR A 399 -15.08 0.40 -12.92
C TYR A 399 -14.10 1.35 -12.19
N LYS A 400 -13.80 1.09 -10.93
CA LYS A 400 -13.10 2.04 -10.04
C LYS A 400 -11.88 1.46 -9.38
N GLU A 401 -11.72 0.13 -9.40
CA GLU A 401 -10.71 -0.57 -8.63
C GLU A 401 -9.37 -0.69 -9.37
N ARG A 402 -8.31 -0.74 -8.61
CA ARG A 402 -6.96 -1.06 -9.08
C ARG A 402 -6.40 -2.25 -8.31
N VAL A 403 -5.53 -2.99 -8.95
CA VAL A 403 -4.71 -4.00 -8.29
C VAL A 403 -3.57 -3.34 -7.53
N LEU A 404 -3.14 -3.98 -6.46
CA LEU A 404 -1.97 -3.52 -5.71
C LEU A 404 -0.71 -3.80 -6.54
N HIS A 405 0.11 -2.77 -6.73
CA HIS A 405 1.40 -2.90 -7.42
C HIS A 405 2.54 -3.13 -6.44
N SER A 406 3.56 -3.87 -6.89
CA SER A 406 4.80 -4.06 -6.15
C SER A 406 5.53 -2.75 -5.96
N GLU A 407 6.14 -2.56 -4.80
CA GLU A 407 7.10 -1.48 -4.58
C GLU A 407 8.37 -1.70 -5.43
N GLU A 408 8.96 -0.62 -5.92
CA GLU A 408 10.25 -0.65 -6.60
C GLU A 408 11.38 -0.62 -5.56
N THR A 409 11.69 -1.78 -4.99
CA THR A 409 12.68 -1.95 -3.92
C THR A 409 13.59 -3.15 -4.20
N PRO A 410 14.86 -3.13 -3.74
CA PRO A 410 15.71 -4.31 -3.79
C PRO A 410 15.22 -5.44 -2.87
N LEU A 411 14.47 -5.12 -1.79
CA LEU A 411 13.90 -6.09 -0.86
C LEU A 411 12.59 -6.64 -1.43
N LYS A 412 12.61 -7.87 -1.93
CA LYS A 412 11.45 -8.48 -2.60
C LYS A 412 10.75 -9.50 -1.71
N ILE A 413 10.11 -9.03 -0.65
CA ILE A 413 9.22 -9.86 0.16
C ILE A 413 7.86 -9.88 -0.51
N TYR A 414 7.48 -11.02 -1.09
CA TYR A 414 6.23 -11.17 -1.80
C TYR A 414 5.12 -11.61 -0.86
N TYR A 415 4.03 -10.86 -0.93
CA TYR A 415 2.73 -11.22 -0.39
C TYR A 415 1.77 -11.46 -1.54
N THR A 416 0.75 -12.25 -1.33
CA THR A 416 -0.33 -12.42 -2.31
C THR A 416 -1.57 -11.71 -1.83
N ASP A 417 -2.18 -10.93 -2.71
CA ASP A 417 -3.50 -10.39 -2.45
C ASP A 417 -4.58 -11.49 -2.55
N ARG A 418 -5.84 -11.14 -2.35
CA ARG A 418 -6.95 -12.10 -2.42
C ARG A 418 -7.19 -12.68 -3.82
N GLN A 419 -6.64 -12.05 -4.86
CA GLN A 419 -6.66 -12.57 -6.24
C GLN A 419 -5.48 -13.49 -6.53
N GLY A 420 -4.54 -13.64 -5.58
CA GLY A 420 -3.32 -14.42 -5.76
C GLY A 420 -2.21 -13.66 -6.49
N VAL A 421 -2.35 -12.34 -6.65
CA VAL A 421 -1.34 -11.48 -7.27
C VAL A 421 -0.14 -11.35 -6.33
N PRO A 422 1.08 -11.74 -6.74
CA PRO A 422 2.27 -11.51 -5.94
C PRO A 422 2.65 -10.03 -5.94
N VAL A 423 2.73 -9.45 -4.75
CA VAL A 423 3.09 -8.04 -4.52
C VAL A 423 4.32 -7.99 -3.63
N ALA A 424 5.40 -7.35 -4.10
CA ALA A 424 6.58 -7.10 -3.29
C ALA A 424 6.35 -5.87 -2.40
N ILE A 425 6.56 -6.03 -1.11
CA ILE A 425 6.42 -4.96 -0.12
C ILE A 425 7.75 -4.81 0.64
N ASP A 426 8.23 -3.58 0.76
CA ASP A 426 9.37 -3.24 1.58
C ASP A 426 8.91 -2.89 3.00
N ILE A 427 8.96 -3.87 3.88
CA ILE A 427 8.58 -3.69 5.30
C ILE A 427 9.51 -2.75 6.08
N THR A 428 10.66 -2.38 5.52
CA THR A 428 11.59 -1.46 6.19
C THR A 428 11.23 0.01 6.00
N GLY A 429 10.37 0.32 5.06
CA GLY A 429 9.84 1.67 4.81
C GLY A 429 10.86 2.73 4.40
N LYS A 430 12.14 2.38 4.21
CA LYS A 430 13.23 3.35 4.02
C LYS A 430 13.58 3.62 2.57
N GLU A 431 13.44 2.64 1.69
CA GLU A 431 13.91 2.72 0.31
C GLU A 431 12.81 2.28 -0.66
N GLY A 432 12.71 2.93 -1.80
CA GLY A 432 11.79 2.59 -2.87
C GLY A 432 10.86 3.72 -3.29
N LYS A 433 10.26 3.54 -4.47
CA LYS A 433 9.17 4.38 -4.99
C LYS A 433 7.83 3.69 -4.72
N ASN A 434 6.76 4.47 -4.64
CA ASN A 434 5.40 3.95 -4.42
C ASN A 434 5.27 3.13 -3.12
N LYS A 435 5.76 3.68 -2.02
CA LYS A 435 5.76 3.02 -0.72
C LYS A 435 4.35 2.71 -0.24
N LEU A 436 4.18 1.48 0.24
CA LEU A 436 2.96 0.99 0.89
C LEU A 436 3.07 1.05 2.42
N THR A 437 4.27 1.31 2.94
CA THR A 437 4.57 1.38 4.38
C THR A 437 5.24 2.70 4.72
N ASP A 438 4.80 3.34 5.82
CA ASP A 438 5.32 4.62 6.28
C ASP A 438 6.39 4.47 7.38
N ASN A 439 6.51 3.26 7.95
CA ASN A 439 7.35 2.98 9.11
C ASN A 439 8.24 1.76 8.87
N SER A 440 9.44 1.75 9.49
CA SER A 440 10.36 0.61 9.47
C SER A 440 10.10 -0.42 10.58
N ASN A 441 9.13 -0.18 11.44
CA ASN A 441 8.69 -1.15 12.45
C ASN A 441 7.49 -1.94 11.92
N PHE A 442 7.46 -3.24 12.16
CA PHE A 442 6.34 -4.09 11.77
C PHE A 442 5.89 -4.99 12.91
N PHE A 443 4.61 -5.35 12.89
CA PHE A 443 4.00 -6.24 13.86
C PHE A 443 3.34 -7.40 13.13
N CYS A 444 3.70 -8.64 13.49
CA CYS A 444 3.14 -9.86 12.92
C CYS A 444 2.22 -10.53 13.92
N LEU A 445 0.92 -10.56 13.64
CA LEU A 445 -0.10 -11.16 14.49
C LEU A 445 -0.75 -12.36 13.79
N GLY A 446 -0.97 -13.44 14.54
CA GLY A 446 -1.67 -14.61 14.06
C GLY A 446 -1.84 -15.67 15.14
N PRO A 447 -2.86 -16.54 15.05
CA PRO A 447 -3.04 -17.64 15.98
C PRO A 447 -1.91 -18.66 15.89
N SER A 448 -1.82 -19.56 16.86
CA SER A 448 -0.86 -20.68 16.81
C SER A 448 -1.08 -21.51 15.54
N GLY A 449 0.00 -21.93 14.87
CA GLY A 449 -0.05 -22.69 13.62
C GLY A 449 -0.37 -21.87 12.36
N SER A 450 -0.56 -20.55 12.44
CA SER A 450 -0.84 -19.69 11.28
C SER A 450 0.35 -19.44 10.37
N GLY A 451 1.57 -19.83 10.76
CA GLY A 451 2.79 -19.65 9.99
C GLY A 451 3.59 -18.38 10.34
N LYS A 452 3.37 -17.76 11.52
CA LYS A 452 4.13 -16.56 11.97
C LYS A 452 5.63 -16.77 11.89
N SER A 453 6.17 -17.78 12.57
CA SER A 453 7.61 -18.04 12.61
C SER A 453 8.16 -18.41 11.24
N PHE A 454 7.39 -19.14 10.40
CA PHE A 454 7.77 -19.42 9.01
C PHE A 454 7.89 -18.12 8.19
N HIS A 455 6.92 -17.23 8.34
CA HIS A 455 6.94 -15.92 7.67
C HIS A 455 8.15 -15.08 8.13
N ILE A 456 8.38 -14.96 9.43
CA ILE A 456 9.52 -14.21 9.98
C ILE A 456 10.85 -14.81 9.54
N ASN A 457 10.99 -16.14 9.51
CA ASN A 457 12.17 -16.81 8.92
C ASN A 457 12.45 -16.33 7.48
N SER A 458 11.40 -16.26 6.65
CA SER A 458 11.54 -15.75 5.27
C SER A 458 11.94 -14.27 5.21
N VAL A 459 11.37 -13.44 6.09
CA VAL A 459 11.66 -12.01 6.17
C VAL A 459 13.10 -11.76 6.59
N VAL A 460 13.53 -12.35 7.72
CA VAL A 460 14.88 -12.11 8.26
C VAL A 460 15.97 -12.65 7.36
N ARG A 461 15.72 -13.80 6.70
CA ARG A 461 16.63 -14.32 5.66
C ARG A 461 16.86 -13.29 4.56
N GLN A 462 15.80 -12.73 3.99
CA GLN A 462 15.89 -11.75 2.91
C GLN A 462 16.54 -10.44 3.37
N LEU A 463 16.27 -10.01 4.59
CA LEU A 463 16.93 -8.84 5.19
C LEU A 463 18.43 -9.09 5.36
N HIS A 464 18.82 -10.27 5.84
CA HIS A 464 20.22 -10.66 5.99
C HIS A 464 20.95 -10.72 4.65
N GLU A 465 20.34 -11.30 3.60
CA GLU A 465 20.88 -11.32 2.25
C GLU A 465 21.10 -9.91 1.66
N GLN A 466 20.34 -8.92 2.12
CA GLN A 466 20.52 -7.50 1.77
C GLN A 466 21.53 -6.77 2.70
N GLY A 467 22.35 -7.51 3.45
CA GLY A 467 23.37 -6.95 4.32
C GLY A 467 22.85 -6.35 5.62
N THR A 468 21.66 -6.74 6.06
CA THR A 468 21.11 -6.35 7.36
C THR A 468 21.62 -7.28 8.45
N ASP A 469 22.18 -6.73 9.54
CA ASP A 469 22.46 -7.53 10.73
C ASP A 469 21.16 -7.86 11.47
N VAL A 470 21.00 -9.11 11.85
CA VAL A 470 19.80 -9.64 12.50
C VAL A 470 20.11 -10.02 13.94
N VAL A 471 19.30 -9.52 14.87
CA VAL A 471 19.29 -9.95 16.28
C VAL A 471 17.87 -10.42 16.60
N MET A 472 17.73 -11.63 17.12
CA MET A 472 16.45 -12.23 17.42
C MET A 472 16.36 -12.70 18.87
N VAL A 473 15.17 -12.54 19.45
CA VAL A 473 14.76 -13.18 20.70
C VAL A 473 13.73 -14.24 20.33
N ASP A 474 14.13 -15.50 20.46
CA ASP A 474 13.33 -16.69 20.14
C ASP A 474 12.75 -17.34 21.40
N THR A 475 11.56 -17.89 21.30
CA THR A 475 10.88 -18.62 22.39
C THR A 475 10.21 -19.87 21.83
N GLY A 476 10.94 -20.80 21.31
CA GLY A 476 10.38 -22.02 20.77
C GLY A 476 11.26 -22.72 19.76
N ASN A 477 12.53 -22.37 19.73
CA ASN A 477 13.54 -22.99 18.88
C ASN A 477 13.21 -22.95 17.36
N SER A 478 12.57 -21.85 16.94
CA SER A 478 12.05 -21.73 15.57
C SER A 478 13.10 -21.30 14.54
N TYR A 479 14.24 -20.77 14.98
CA TYR A 479 15.23 -20.12 14.12
C TYR A 479 16.62 -20.77 14.15
N GLU A 480 16.82 -21.86 14.88
CA GLU A 480 18.08 -22.58 14.97
C GLU A 480 18.62 -22.98 13.59
N GLY A 481 17.79 -23.68 12.80
CA GLY A 481 18.19 -24.15 11.47
C GLY A 481 18.53 -23.03 10.49
N LEU A 482 17.83 -21.89 10.54
CA LEU A 482 18.18 -20.73 9.73
C LEU A 482 19.47 -20.08 10.21
N CYS A 483 19.66 -19.97 11.53
CA CYS A 483 20.87 -19.42 12.13
C CYS A 483 22.11 -20.22 11.74
N GLU A 484 22.03 -21.54 11.83
CA GLU A 484 23.10 -22.44 11.39
C GLU A 484 23.38 -22.34 9.88
N TYR A 485 22.31 -22.32 9.07
CA TYR A 485 22.45 -22.20 7.61
C TYR A 485 23.17 -20.92 7.18
N LEU A 486 22.89 -19.78 7.87
CA LEU A 486 23.52 -18.49 7.60
C LEU A 486 24.88 -18.31 8.31
N GLY A 487 25.37 -19.32 9.04
CA GLY A 487 26.63 -19.26 9.80
C GLY A 487 26.56 -18.29 10.99
N GLY A 488 25.37 -18.05 11.52
CA GLY A 488 25.12 -17.15 12.63
C GLY A 488 25.44 -17.76 14.01
N LYS A 489 25.22 -16.96 15.06
CA LYS A 489 25.44 -17.35 16.45
C LYS A 489 24.11 -17.66 17.13
N TYR A 490 23.89 -18.92 17.48
CA TYR A 490 22.73 -19.36 18.28
C TYR A 490 23.12 -19.48 19.74
N ILE A 491 22.46 -18.74 20.62
CA ILE A 491 22.75 -18.66 22.07
C ILE A 491 21.49 -19.10 22.81
N SER A 492 21.51 -20.32 23.33
CA SER A 492 20.43 -20.85 24.16
C SER A 492 20.68 -20.62 25.62
N TYR A 493 19.68 -20.11 26.33
CA TYR A 493 19.74 -19.96 27.78
C TYR A 493 19.65 -21.32 28.49
N THR A 494 20.61 -21.63 29.35
CA THR A 494 20.53 -22.74 30.32
C THR A 494 20.98 -22.23 31.70
N GLU A 495 20.58 -22.92 32.79
CA GLU A 495 21.02 -22.55 34.14
C GLU A 495 22.54 -22.62 34.27
N GLU A 496 23.18 -23.57 33.55
CA GLU A 496 24.65 -23.73 33.58
C GLU A 496 25.36 -22.67 32.69
N ARG A 497 24.70 -22.24 31.61
CA ARG A 497 25.21 -21.24 30.67
C ARG A 497 24.15 -20.17 30.45
N PRO A 498 23.96 -19.25 31.40
CA PRO A 498 23.04 -18.15 31.24
C PRO A 498 23.52 -17.18 30.15
N ILE A 499 22.60 -16.44 29.58
CA ILE A 499 22.93 -15.29 28.74
C ILE A 499 23.46 -14.20 29.65
N THR A 500 24.76 -13.89 29.51
CA THR A 500 25.47 -12.98 30.39
C THR A 500 25.85 -11.70 29.68
N MET A 501 25.72 -10.59 30.37
CA MET A 501 26.22 -9.29 29.92
C MET A 501 26.40 -8.38 31.11
N ASN A 502 27.57 -7.76 31.21
CA ASN A 502 27.79 -6.68 32.17
C ASN A 502 27.39 -5.32 31.53
N PRO A 503 26.16 -4.82 31.74
CA PRO A 503 25.70 -3.58 31.14
C PRO A 503 26.31 -2.33 31.79
N PHE A 504 26.98 -2.49 32.94
CA PHE A 504 27.66 -1.40 33.67
C PHE A 504 29.04 -1.08 33.09
N ARG A 505 29.68 -2.04 32.41
CA ARG A 505 31.01 -1.86 31.83
C ARG A 505 30.92 -1.08 30.51
N ILE A 506 31.17 0.22 30.62
CA ILE A 506 31.10 1.16 29.49
C ILE A 506 32.34 2.07 29.48
N ASN A 507 32.63 2.60 28.29
CA ASN A 507 33.63 3.64 28.08
C ASN A 507 33.05 5.02 28.38
N ARG A 508 33.89 6.03 28.49
CA ARG A 508 33.45 7.41 28.72
C ARG A 508 32.62 7.97 27.57
N GLU A 509 32.85 7.50 26.32
CA GLU A 509 32.09 7.88 25.14
C GLU A 509 30.70 7.24 25.10
N GLU A 510 30.55 6.07 25.72
CA GLU A 510 29.28 5.34 25.84
C GLU A 510 28.42 5.84 27.00
N TYR A 511 29.00 6.63 27.92
CA TYR A 511 28.28 7.26 29.00
C TYR A 511 27.42 8.43 28.47
N ASN A 512 26.19 8.16 28.20
CA ASN A 512 25.22 9.09 27.67
C ASN A 512 23.82 8.90 28.30
N ILE A 513 22.91 9.81 28.00
CA ILE A 513 21.53 9.82 28.54
C ILE A 513 20.83 8.49 28.31
N GLU A 514 20.99 7.92 27.11
CA GLU A 514 20.32 6.65 26.72
C GLU A 514 20.80 5.49 27.59
N LYS A 515 22.10 5.43 27.91
CA LYS A 515 22.67 4.39 28.77
C LYS A 515 22.24 4.54 30.23
N ILE A 516 22.12 5.79 30.68
CA ILE A 516 21.59 6.10 32.02
C ILE A 516 20.14 5.62 32.11
N ASP A 517 19.32 5.95 31.14
CA ASP A 517 17.91 5.53 31.08
C ASP A 517 17.76 4.01 31.00
N PHE A 518 18.58 3.34 30.21
CA PHE A 518 18.61 1.88 30.15
C PHE A 518 18.93 1.27 31.55
N LEU A 519 20.00 1.69 32.19
CA LEU A 519 20.40 1.18 33.49
C LEU A 519 19.36 1.50 34.57
N LYS A 520 18.78 2.69 34.55
CA LYS A 520 17.68 3.09 35.41
C LYS A 520 16.50 2.12 35.30
N ASN A 521 16.06 1.85 34.07
CA ASN A 521 14.96 0.92 33.82
C ASN A 521 15.31 -0.51 34.26
N LEU A 522 16.53 -0.96 34.02
CA LEU A 522 17.02 -2.27 34.48
C LEU A 522 16.96 -2.39 36.00
N ILE A 523 17.48 -1.42 36.72
CA ILE A 523 17.49 -1.43 38.19
C ILE A 523 16.07 -1.35 38.77
N LEU A 524 15.22 -0.49 38.22
CA LEU A 524 13.82 -0.37 38.63
C LEU A 524 13.05 -1.67 38.38
N MET A 525 13.30 -2.33 37.25
CA MET A 525 12.68 -3.61 36.92
C MET A 525 13.11 -4.72 37.91
N ILE A 526 14.38 -4.77 38.29
CA ILE A 526 14.88 -5.72 39.32
C ILE A 526 14.26 -5.40 40.69
N TRP A 527 14.18 -4.13 41.05
CA TRP A 527 13.69 -3.68 42.35
C TRP A 527 12.18 -3.84 42.51
N LYS A 528 11.38 -3.38 41.54
CA LYS A 528 9.91 -3.29 41.63
C LYS A 528 9.19 -4.36 40.83
N GLY A 529 9.84 -4.95 39.84
CA GLY A 529 9.19 -5.82 38.86
C GLY A 529 8.55 -5.04 37.70
N SER A 530 8.16 -5.76 36.65
CA SER A 530 7.62 -5.19 35.40
C SER A 530 6.21 -4.61 35.55
N ASP A 531 5.43 -5.01 36.56
CA ASP A 531 4.00 -4.72 36.67
C ASP A 531 3.67 -3.57 37.64
N SER A 532 4.69 -2.94 38.23
CA SER A 532 4.52 -1.94 39.29
C SER A 532 4.45 -0.52 38.75
N GLN A 533 3.51 0.28 39.23
CA GLN A 533 3.56 1.73 39.03
C GLN A 533 4.66 2.30 39.94
N ILE A 534 5.70 2.85 39.31
CA ILE A 534 6.87 3.35 40.04
C ILE A 534 6.68 4.84 40.32
N PRO A 535 6.78 5.30 41.59
CA PRO A 535 6.68 6.71 41.89
C PRO A 535 7.84 7.52 41.26
N GLU A 536 7.55 8.74 40.80
CA GLU A 536 8.56 9.58 40.12
C GLU A 536 9.80 9.85 40.99
N ILE A 537 9.64 9.93 42.28
CA ILE A 537 10.75 10.12 43.20
C ILE A 537 11.75 8.97 43.14
N GLU A 538 11.29 7.74 43.00
CA GLU A 538 12.15 6.55 42.92
C GLU A 538 12.90 6.53 41.56
N PHE A 539 12.28 6.94 40.47
CA PHE A 539 12.94 7.14 39.19
C PHE A 539 14.13 8.11 39.31
N ARG A 540 13.91 9.27 39.95
CA ARG A 540 14.94 10.30 40.10
C ARG A 540 16.07 9.86 41.01
N ILE A 541 15.76 9.10 42.05
CA ILE A 541 16.79 8.59 42.97
C ILE A 541 17.69 7.56 42.31
N VAL A 542 17.10 6.60 41.56
CA VAL A 542 17.90 5.60 40.82
C VAL A 542 18.74 6.27 39.75
N GLU A 543 18.20 7.24 39.04
CA GLU A 543 18.94 8.05 38.06
C GLU A 543 20.13 8.77 38.70
N GLN A 544 19.92 9.43 39.83
CA GLN A 544 20.99 10.12 40.57
C GLN A 544 22.07 9.15 41.06
N ILE A 545 21.68 7.98 41.55
CA ILE A 545 22.65 6.94 42.00
C ILE A 545 23.52 6.49 40.82
N ILE A 546 22.93 6.28 39.64
CA ILE A 546 23.68 5.86 38.45
C ILE A 546 24.66 6.96 38.02
N ILE A 547 24.22 8.21 38.00
CA ILE A 547 25.08 9.37 37.66
C ILE A 547 26.24 9.45 38.66
N ASP A 548 25.94 9.41 39.94
CA ASP A 548 26.96 9.49 41.01
C ASP A 548 27.95 8.30 40.94
N TYR A 549 27.48 7.09 40.57
CA TYR A 549 28.31 5.90 40.40
C TYR A 549 29.33 6.06 39.27
N TYR A 550 28.92 6.54 38.11
CA TYR A 550 29.83 6.76 36.99
C TYR A 550 30.74 7.97 37.22
N ASP A 551 30.26 9.01 37.89
CA ASP A 551 31.09 10.14 38.29
C ASP A 551 32.19 9.69 39.27
N ALA A 552 31.87 8.83 40.24
CA ALA A 552 32.86 8.25 41.14
C ALA A 552 33.91 7.40 40.41
N TYR A 553 33.55 6.72 39.33
CA TYR A 553 34.47 5.95 38.51
C TYR A 553 35.34 6.80 37.59
N PHE A 554 34.72 7.67 36.77
CA PHE A 554 35.43 8.41 35.73
C PHE A 554 36.16 9.65 36.21
N ASN A 555 35.63 10.32 37.22
CA ASN A 555 36.14 11.59 37.73
C ASN A 555 36.77 11.48 39.11
N GLY A 556 36.74 10.27 39.71
CA GLY A 556 37.09 10.09 41.10
C GLY A 556 36.02 10.68 42.02
N PHE A 557 36.41 11.00 43.26
CA PHE A 557 35.48 11.56 44.24
C PHE A 557 34.95 12.94 43.82
N THR A 558 33.62 13.10 43.77
CA THR A 558 32.94 14.39 43.55
C THR A 558 32.51 15.00 44.89
N ARG A 559 33.03 16.20 45.18
CA ARG A 559 32.49 17.04 46.27
C ARG A 559 31.14 17.62 45.85
N TYR A 560 30.32 17.99 46.85
CA TYR A 560 29.15 18.81 46.55
C TYR A 560 29.61 20.12 45.90
N THR A 561 28.90 20.56 44.85
CA THR A 561 29.05 21.93 44.36
C THR A 561 28.54 22.90 45.43
N ASP A 562 28.98 24.16 45.39
CA ASP A 562 28.54 25.16 46.36
C ASP A 562 27.01 25.30 46.35
N GLU A 563 26.36 25.21 45.18
CA GLU A 563 24.91 25.23 45.06
C GLU A 563 24.25 23.99 45.72
N GLN A 564 24.77 22.79 45.47
CA GLN A 564 24.28 21.56 46.11
C GLN A 564 24.45 21.61 47.63
N ARG A 565 25.55 22.16 48.10
CA ARG A 565 25.83 22.35 49.52
C ARG A 565 24.86 23.34 50.17
N GLU A 566 24.48 24.43 49.48
CA GLU A 566 23.51 25.39 49.99
C GLU A 566 22.11 24.79 50.08
N VAL A 567 21.67 24.04 49.06
CA VAL A 567 20.39 23.32 49.05
C VAL A 567 20.36 22.26 50.18
N LEU A 568 21.43 21.50 50.32
CA LEU A 568 21.55 20.49 51.37
C LEU A 568 21.50 21.10 52.77
N LEU A 569 22.22 22.21 53.01
CA LEU A 569 22.16 23.01 54.23
C LEU A 569 20.72 23.41 54.57
N LYS A 570 20.01 23.96 53.60
CA LYS A 570 18.64 24.43 53.76
C LYS A 570 17.66 23.28 54.08
N ASN A 571 17.80 22.13 53.42
CA ASN A 571 16.94 20.97 53.64
C ASN A 571 17.20 20.32 55.00
N LEU A 572 18.46 20.09 55.34
CA LEU A 572 18.83 19.50 56.61
C LEU A 572 18.51 20.41 57.81
N PHE A 573 18.66 21.73 57.64
CA PHE A 573 18.25 22.69 58.67
C PHE A 573 16.75 22.67 58.90
N ALA A 574 15.92 22.62 57.83
CA ALA A 574 14.49 22.51 57.94
C ALA A 574 14.07 21.19 58.65
N ALA A 575 14.69 20.08 58.28
CA ALA A 575 14.41 18.78 58.88
C ALA A 575 14.85 18.72 60.36
N ALA A 576 16.06 19.22 60.66
CA ALA A 576 16.59 19.26 62.05
C ALA A 576 15.78 20.18 62.94
N SER A 577 15.30 21.32 62.43
CA SER A 577 14.44 22.25 63.17
C SER A 577 13.08 21.63 63.51
N ARG A 578 12.49 20.83 62.57
CA ARG A 578 11.23 20.09 62.86
C ARG A 578 11.42 19.01 63.93
N LYS A 579 12.56 18.33 63.94
CA LYS A 579 12.86 17.27 64.92
C LYS A 579 13.25 17.83 66.29
N ASN A 580 13.76 19.07 66.38
CA ASN A 580 14.23 19.72 67.60
C ASN A 580 13.60 21.12 67.79
N PRO A 581 12.28 21.24 67.97
CA PRO A 581 11.60 22.53 68.02
C PRO A 581 12.01 23.44 69.20
N ASN A 582 12.60 22.88 70.22
CA ASN A 582 13.02 23.60 71.43
C ASN A 582 14.49 24.02 71.44
N LYS A 583 15.28 23.74 70.40
CA LYS A 583 16.69 24.14 70.33
C LYS A 583 16.85 25.51 69.64
N PRO A 584 17.82 26.33 70.12
CA PRO A 584 18.13 27.57 69.45
C PRO A 584 18.60 27.37 68.03
N PRO A 585 18.26 28.25 67.06
CA PRO A 585 18.68 28.10 65.64
C PRO A 585 20.19 27.92 65.42
N ARG A 586 21.03 28.51 66.31
CA ARG A 586 22.46 28.35 66.19
C ARG A 586 22.95 26.93 66.52
N GLU A 587 22.37 26.26 67.51
CA GLU A 587 22.68 24.87 67.82
C GLU A 587 22.22 23.89 66.68
N VAL A 588 21.10 24.20 66.09
CA VAL A 588 20.62 23.43 64.94
C VAL A 588 21.57 23.61 63.76
N ASP A 589 22.05 24.82 63.48
CA ASP A 589 23.01 25.09 62.40
C ASP A 589 24.33 24.35 62.62
N GLU A 590 24.81 24.34 63.84
CA GLU A 590 26.08 23.62 64.22
C GLU A 590 25.94 22.08 64.09
N MET A 591 24.76 21.54 64.44
CA MET A 591 24.43 20.13 64.23
C MET A 591 24.36 19.77 62.74
N VAL A 592 23.74 20.63 61.93
CA VAL A 592 23.61 20.42 60.49
C VAL A 592 24.97 20.50 59.80
N ARG A 593 25.84 21.43 60.17
CA ARG A 593 27.19 21.55 59.61
C ARG A 593 28.02 20.29 59.91
N LYS A 594 27.96 19.79 61.14
CA LYS A 594 28.62 18.50 61.50
C LYS A 594 28.02 17.33 60.72
N GLN A 595 26.73 17.33 60.51
CA GLN A 595 26.08 16.30 59.73
C GLN A 595 26.52 16.36 58.25
N ILE A 596 26.70 17.54 57.66
CA ILE A 596 27.21 17.72 56.30
C ILE A 596 28.65 17.23 56.20
N GLU A 597 29.52 17.56 57.16
CA GLU A 597 30.90 17.06 57.20
C GLU A 597 30.95 15.53 57.22
N VAL A 598 30.05 14.88 57.98
CA VAL A 598 29.91 13.43 58.01
C VAL A 598 29.44 12.86 56.68
N LEU A 599 28.47 13.50 56.06
CA LEU A 599 27.96 13.10 54.76
C LEU A 599 29.01 13.28 53.65
N GLU A 600 29.76 14.39 53.66
CA GLU A 600 30.90 14.62 52.76
C GLU A 600 32.00 13.56 52.95
N ALA A 601 32.34 13.21 54.19
CA ALA A 601 33.31 12.17 54.47
C ALA A 601 32.84 10.78 54.05
N ARG A 602 31.55 10.45 54.25
CA ARG A 602 30.92 9.21 53.76
C ARG A 602 30.91 9.14 52.25
N ARG A 603 30.53 10.22 51.57
CA ARG A 603 30.56 10.31 50.11
C ARG A 603 31.99 10.14 49.56
N ALA A 604 32.98 10.73 50.23
CA ALA A 604 34.40 10.58 49.86
C ALA A 604 34.93 9.15 50.03
N ALA A 605 34.33 8.35 50.90
CA ALA A 605 34.72 6.97 51.16
C ALA A 605 34.18 6.00 50.06
N LEU A 606 33.13 6.40 49.32
CA LEU A 606 32.56 5.59 48.25
C LEU A 606 33.43 5.67 46.99
N LYS A 607 34.24 4.66 46.77
CA LYS A 607 35.12 4.52 45.61
C LYS A 607 34.62 3.41 44.70
N VAL A 608 34.58 3.70 43.39
CA VAL A 608 34.29 2.70 42.36
C VAL A 608 35.58 2.41 41.59
N THR A 609 36.08 1.20 41.69
CA THR A 609 37.34 0.78 41.02
C THR A 609 37.09 -0.09 39.81
N GLU A 610 35.91 -0.70 39.72
CA GLU A 610 35.49 -1.62 38.68
C GLU A 610 34.01 -1.36 38.31
N LEU A 611 33.68 -1.46 37.05
CA LEU A 611 32.30 -1.31 36.56
C LEU A 611 31.63 -2.68 36.41
N SER A 612 30.79 -3.04 37.39
CA SER A 612 30.02 -4.29 37.42
C SER A 612 28.73 -4.09 38.22
N PHE A 613 27.76 -5.00 38.10
CA PHE A 613 26.57 -4.96 38.94
C PHE A 613 26.98 -5.10 40.45
N ASN A 614 27.97 -5.93 40.73
CA ASN A 614 28.45 -6.10 42.11
C ASN A 614 28.93 -4.79 42.72
N SER A 615 29.80 -4.05 42.01
CA SER A 615 30.28 -2.75 42.47
C SER A 615 29.20 -1.69 42.51
N PHE A 616 28.25 -1.75 41.58
CA PHE A 616 27.06 -0.87 41.59
C PHE A 616 26.17 -1.16 42.80
N PHE A 617 25.93 -2.43 43.13
CA PHE A 617 25.11 -2.81 44.27
C PHE A 617 25.72 -2.27 45.59
N ASP A 618 27.02 -2.52 45.81
CA ASP A 618 27.74 -2.01 46.98
C ASP A 618 27.64 -0.48 47.07
N TYR A 619 27.91 0.22 45.97
CA TYR A 619 27.82 1.67 45.89
C TYR A 619 26.39 2.20 46.10
N SER A 620 25.43 1.58 45.43
CA SER A 620 24.03 2.06 45.37
C SER A 620 23.33 1.96 46.73
N PHE A 621 23.65 0.92 47.50
CA PHE A 621 23.08 0.73 48.83
C PHE A 621 23.46 1.88 49.79
N ASP A 622 24.76 2.17 49.89
CA ASP A 622 25.27 3.25 50.74
C ASP A 622 24.82 4.62 50.22
N ARG A 623 24.80 4.81 48.93
CA ARG A 623 24.38 6.08 48.29
C ARG A 623 22.88 6.33 48.42
N LEU A 624 22.06 5.29 48.34
CA LEU A 624 20.61 5.39 48.58
C LEU A 624 20.30 5.88 49.99
N GLU A 625 21.00 5.32 51.00
CA GLU A 625 20.88 5.77 52.40
C GLU A 625 21.24 7.25 52.56
N GLN A 626 22.33 7.68 51.91
CA GLN A 626 22.74 9.08 51.93
C GLN A 626 21.71 10.01 51.30
N ILE A 627 21.24 9.70 50.09
CA ILE A 627 20.25 10.52 49.37
C ILE A 627 18.93 10.64 50.14
N CYS A 628 18.48 9.54 50.73
CA CYS A 628 17.28 9.57 51.57
C CYS A 628 17.48 10.41 52.82
N THR A 629 18.67 10.37 53.43
CA THR A 629 19.02 11.20 54.59
C THR A 629 19.14 12.68 54.22
N GLU A 630 19.77 12.98 53.05
CA GLU A 630 19.95 14.34 52.54
C GLU A 630 18.62 15.02 52.24
N ASN A 631 17.61 14.28 51.77
CA ASN A 631 16.33 14.81 51.35
C ASN A 631 15.16 14.51 52.31
N ASP A 632 15.41 13.97 53.51
CA ASP A 632 14.42 13.57 54.53
C ASP A 632 13.33 12.62 53.98
N ILE A 633 13.77 11.66 53.09
CA ILE A 633 12.89 10.69 52.43
C ILE A 633 12.76 9.45 53.30
N THR A 634 11.56 9.18 53.80
CA THR A 634 11.26 8.03 54.69
C THR A 634 10.43 6.94 54.01
N THR A 635 10.00 7.17 52.78
CA THR A 635 9.07 6.27 52.06
C THR A 635 9.76 5.08 51.41
N ILE A 636 11.10 5.10 51.30
CA ILE A 636 11.87 4.05 50.62
C ILE A 636 12.39 3.04 51.63
N SER A 637 12.11 1.76 51.37
CA SER A 637 12.58 0.64 52.18
C SER A 637 13.93 0.11 51.68
N TYR A 638 15.00 0.37 52.40
CA TYR A 638 16.34 -0.14 52.09
C TYR A 638 16.40 -1.67 52.09
N SER A 639 15.69 -2.32 53.01
CA SER A 639 15.64 -3.77 53.08
C SER A 639 15.00 -4.38 51.85
N THR A 640 13.93 -3.76 51.34
CA THR A 640 13.29 -4.20 50.10
C THR A 640 14.21 -4.01 48.89
N TYR A 641 14.89 -2.87 48.77
CA TYR A 641 15.87 -2.61 47.72
C TYR A 641 16.97 -3.67 47.70
N SER A 642 17.63 -3.86 48.84
CA SER A 642 18.71 -4.85 48.98
C SER A 642 18.23 -6.28 48.68
N THR A 643 17.10 -6.69 49.28
CA THR A 643 16.57 -8.05 49.10
C THR A 643 16.21 -8.36 47.65
N MET A 644 15.70 -7.38 46.91
CA MET A 644 15.29 -7.58 45.51
C MET A 644 16.48 -7.63 44.55
N LEU A 645 17.56 -6.90 44.84
CA LEU A 645 18.79 -6.90 44.02
C LEU A 645 19.75 -8.04 44.38
N GLN A 646 19.67 -8.58 45.62
CA GLN A 646 20.56 -9.64 46.14
C GLN A 646 20.71 -10.87 45.22
N PRO A 647 19.70 -11.37 44.52
CA PRO A 647 19.85 -12.52 43.62
C PRO A 647 20.87 -12.32 42.49
N PHE A 648 21.15 -11.08 42.09
CA PHE A 648 22.12 -10.72 41.05
C PHE A 648 23.51 -10.33 41.62
N TYR A 649 23.62 -10.23 42.93
CA TYR A 649 24.86 -9.92 43.64
C TYR A 649 25.67 -11.18 43.95
N LYS A 650 26.90 -11.03 44.39
CA LYS A 650 27.86 -12.10 44.76
C LYS A 650 27.22 -13.25 45.53
N GLY A 651 27.35 -14.47 44.99
CA GLY A 651 26.75 -15.67 45.57
C GLY A 651 25.24 -15.83 45.32
N GLY A 652 24.60 -14.90 44.64
CA GLY A 652 23.21 -15.00 44.24
C GLY A 652 22.99 -15.90 43.04
N ALA A 653 21.75 -16.39 42.88
CA ALA A 653 21.40 -17.36 41.82
C ALA A 653 21.62 -16.80 40.39
N TYR A 654 21.58 -15.48 40.22
CA TYR A 654 21.67 -14.80 38.90
C TYR A 654 22.94 -13.92 38.82
N GLU A 655 23.94 -14.13 39.65
CA GLU A 655 25.19 -13.31 39.70
C GLU A 655 25.82 -13.17 38.32
N LYS A 656 25.95 -14.25 37.56
CA LYS A 656 26.62 -14.26 36.25
C LYS A 656 25.97 -13.38 35.22
N ILE A 657 24.66 -13.24 35.28
CA ILE A 657 23.86 -12.56 34.23
C ILE A 657 24.27 -11.10 34.02
N LEU A 658 24.55 -10.36 35.12
CA LEU A 658 24.86 -8.94 35.07
C LEU A 658 26.34 -8.61 35.36
N ASN A 659 27.18 -9.60 35.63
CA ASN A 659 28.60 -9.38 36.03
C ASN A 659 29.61 -9.94 35.02
N GLU A 660 29.24 -10.95 34.22
CA GLU A 660 30.14 -11.51 33.22
C GLU A 660 30.08 -10.71 31.92
N THR A 661 31.24 -10.48 31.29
CA THR A 661 31.31 -9.73 30.03
C THR A 661 30.91 -10.59 28.85
N VAL A 662 30.18 -9.99 27.90
CA VAL A 662 29.90 -10.59 26.58
C VAL A 662 31.21 -10.74 25.81
N ASP A 663 31.32 -11.83 25.06
CA ASP A 663 32.39 -11.99 24.06
C ASP A 663 32.31 -10.86 23.04
N SER A 664 33.37 -10.08 22.87
CA SER A 664 33.40 -8.97 21.90
C SER A 664 33.21 -9.42 20.47
N ALA A 665 33.49 -10.69 20.13
CA ALA A 665 33.23 -11.29 18.83
C ALA A 665 31.72 -11.29 18.47
N LEU A 666 30.83 -11.26 19.47
CA LEU A 666 29.37 -11.21 19.23
C LEU A 666 28.95 -9.95 18.48
N PHE A 667 29.63 -8.84 18.64
CA PHE A 667 29.29 -7.60 17.94
C PHE A 667 29.64 -7.65 16.46
N ASP A 668 30.51 -8.54 16.02
CA ASP A 668 30.89 -8.75 14.63
C ASP A 668 29.97 -9.73 13.89
N GLU A 669 29.23 -10.55 14.62
CA GLU A 669 28.29 -11.50 14.03
C GLU A 669 27.15 -10.77 13.30
N THR A 670 26.77 -11.29 12.14
CA THR A 670 25.70 -10.68 11.30
C THR A 670 24.33 -11.25 11.59
N PHE A 671 24.25 -12.45 12.16
CA PHE A 671 23.02 -13.12 12.53
C PHE A 671 23.13 -13.74 13.92
N ILE A 672 22.34 -13.25 14.87
CA ILE A 672 22.37 -13.68 16.27
C ILE A 672 20.96 -14.06 16.70
N VAL A 673 20.81 -15.23 17.29
CA VAL A 673 19.55 -15.68 17.89
C VAL A 673 19.78 -15.97 19.37
N PHE A 674 18.98 -15.36 20.22
CA PHE A 674 18.91 -15.64 21.65
C PHE A 674 17.66 -16.49 21.92
N GLU A 675 17.85 -17.76 22.24
CA GLU A 675 16.78 -18.67 22.64
C GLU A 675 16.53 -18.58 24.13
N VAL A 676 15.34 -18.14 24.50
CA VAL A 676 14.98 -17.85 25.91
C VAL A 676 13.78 -18.67 26.41
N ASP A 677 13.40 -19.73 25.72
CA ASP A 677 12.25 -20.59 26.09
C ASP A 677 12.34 -21.11 27.52
N ALA A 678 13.53 -21.49 27.95
CA ALA A 678 13.78 -22.01 29.31
C ALA A 678 13.40 -21.02 30.43
N ILE A 679 13.38 -19.72 30.15
CA ILE A 679 13.07 -18.67 31.15
C ILE A 679 11.76 -17.94 30.88
N LYS A 680 11.02 -18.29 29.82
CA LYS A 680 9.79 -17.56 29.42
C LYS A 680 8.73 -17.47 30.52
N GLU A 681 8.63 -18.49 31.39
CA GLU A 681 7.71 -18.52 32.52
C GLU A 681 8.24 -17.78 33.74
N ASN A 682 9.52 -17.40 33.77
CA ASN A 682 10.14 -16.69 34.89
C ASN A 682 9.86 -15.17 34.76
N LYS A 683 8.81 -14.71 35.46
CA LYS A 683 8.36 -13.30 35.46
C LYS A 683 9.44 -12.27 35.86
N LYS A 684 10.49 -12.67 36.52
CA LYS A 684 11.59 -11.78 36.93
C LYS A 684 12.73 -11.79 35.93
N LEU A 685 13.11 -12.97 35.45
CA LEU A 685 14.30 -13.15 34.67
C LEU A 685 14.12 -12.83 33.20
N PHE A 686 13.00 -13.25 32.64
CA PHE A 686 12.69 -13.04 31.20
C PHE A 686 12.75 -11.55 30.76
N PRO A 687 12.13 -10.61 31.48
CA PRO A 687 12.22 -9.18 31.12
C PRO A 687 13.65 -8.63 31.21
N ILE A 688 14.41 -9.06 32.22
CA ILE A 688 15.79 -8.61 32.42
C ILE A 688 16.71 -9.10 31.30
N VAL A 689 16.60 -10.38 30.91
CA VAL A 689 17.39 -10.95 29.81
C VAL A 689 17.01 -10.30 28.50
N THR A 690 15.71 -10.03 28.27
CA THR A 690 15.26 -9.30 27.07
C THR A 690 15.85 -7.90 27.00
N LEU A 691 15.89 -7.15 28.10
CA LEU A 691 16.55 -5.83 28.16
C LEU A 691 18.04 -5.94 27.84
N ILE A 692 18.73 -6.94 28.36
CA ILE A 692 20.14 -7.19 28.05
C ILE A 692 20.35 -7.41 26.55
N ILE A 693 19.51 -8.24 25.93
CA ILE A 693 19.59 -8.49 24.49
C ILE A 693 19.36 -7.20 23.69
N MET A 694 18.44 -6.35 24.15
CA MET A 694 18.23 -5.03 23.56
C MET A 694 19.47 -4.13 23.67
N ASP A 695 20.17 -4.13 24.80
CA ASP A 695 21.39 -3.36 24.94
C ASP A 695 22.50 -3.87 23.99
N VAL A 696 22.62 -5.18 23.82
CA VAL A 696 23.49 -5.78 22.77
C VAL A 696 23.15 -5.22 21.39
N PHE A 697 21.86 -5.17 21.04
CA PHE A 697 21.40 -4.61 19.77
C PHE A 697 21.76 -3.12 19.64
N LEU A 698 21.50 -2.32 20.67
CA LEU A 698 21.82 -0.89 20.68
C LEU A 698 23.32 -0.62 20.55
N GLN A 699 24.15 -1.38 21.25
CA GLN A 699 25.62 -1.29 21.11
C GLN A 699 26.06 -1.65 19.70
N LYS A 700 25.49 -2.70 19.11
CA LYS A 700 25.75 -3.09 17.74
C LYS A 700 25.35 -1.99 16.75
N MET A 701 24.23 -1.27 16.99
CA MET A 701 23.82 -0.11 16.19
C MET A 701 24.85 1.02 16.19
N ARG A 702 25.57 1.22 17.29
CA ARG A 702 26.58 2.29 17.40
C ARG A 702 27.89 1.93 16.69
N ILE A 703 28.28 0.66 16.74
CA ILE A 703 29.56 0.18 16.20
C ILE A 703 29.53 0.10 14.67
N LYS A 704 28.45 -0.38 14.09
CA LYS A 704 28.31 -0.61 12.65
C LYS A 704 27.29 0.32 12.01
N LYS A 705 27.53 0.77 10.76
CA LYS A 705 26.65 1.69 10.04
C LYS A 705 25.60 1.00 9.16
N ASN A 706 25.72 -0.31 8.93
CA ASN A 706 24.77 -1.07 8.12
C ASN A 706 23.39 -1.14 8.79
N ARG A 707 22.36 -1.50 8.02
CA ARG A 707 21.02 -1.70 8.55
C ARG A 707 20.96 -2.86 9.54
N LYS A 708 20.13 -2.73 10.56
CA LYS A 708 19.94 -3.74 11.60
C LYS A 708 18.46 -3.97 11.87
N VAL A 709 18.12 -5.18 12.24
CA VAL A 709 16.76 -5.55 12.67
C VAL A 709 16.82 -6.30 13.99
N LEU A 710 15.93 -5.91 14.90
CA LEU A 710 15.64 -6.64 16.14
C LEU A 710 14.26 -7.30 15.96
N VAL A 711 14.20 -8.60 16.16
CA VAL A 711 12.96 -9.37 16.14
C VAL A 711 12.72 -9.95 17.53
N ILE A 712 11.54 -9.72 18.07
CA ILE A 712 11.13 -10.27 19.37
C ILE A 712 9.91 -11.15 19.12
N GLU A 713 10.06 -12.46 19.30
CA GLU A 713 8.96 -13.41 19.20
C GLU A 713 8.16 -13.44 20.51
N GLU A 714 6.86 -13.76 20.39
CA GLU A 714 5.92 -13.82 21.53
C GLU A 714 5.90 -12.53 22.38
N ALA A 715 6.07 -11.38 21.73
CA ALA A 715 6.17 -10.07 22.39
C ALA A 715 4.97 -9.70 23.29
N TRP A 716 3.79 -10.32 23.05
CA TRP A 716 2.57 -10.10 23.82
C TRP A 716 2.58 -10.79 25.20
N LEU A 717 3.44 -11.81 25.40
CA LEU A 717 3.44 -12.60 26.62
C LEU A 717 3.83 -11.77 27.86
N ARG A 718 4.57 -10.66 27.74
CA ARG A 718 4.85 -9.80 28.91
C ARG A 718 5.35 -8.39 28.56
N HIS A 719 4.52 -7.41 28.87
CA HIS A 719 4.86 -6.01 29.20
C HIS A 719 5.94 -5.35 28.33
N VAL A 720 5.71 -5.36 27.03
CA VAL A 720 6.55 -4.68 26.03
C VAL A 720 6.48 -3.14 26.17
N SER A 721 5.65 -2.59 27.08
CA SER A 721 5.55 -1.13 27.24
C SER A 721 6.90 -0.47 27.52
N LEU A 722 7.74 -1.05 28.35
CA LEU A 722 9.10 -0.57 28.61
C LEU A 722 10.04 -0.75 27.41
N VAL A 723 9.85 -1.82 26.62
CA VAL A 723 10.58 -2.07 25.37
C VAL A 723 10.12 -1.08 24.30
N TYR A 724 8.84 -0.78 24.27
CA TYR A 724 8.23 0.18 23.32
C TYR A 724 8.71 1.62 23.60
N ASP A 725 8.80 2.01 24.86
CA ASP A 725 9.27 3.34 25.25
C ASP A 725 10.76 3.53 24.91
N CYS A 726 11.59 2.49 25.04
CA CYS A 726 12.99 2.53 24.60
C CYS A 726 13.14 2.57 23.07
N LEU A 727 12.26 1.91 22.32
CA LEU A 727 12.32 1.87 20.84
C LEU A 727 11.72 3.12 20.19
N THR A 728 10.66 3.70 20.77
CA THR A 728 10.03 4.91 20.24
C THR A 728 10.90 6.15 20.39
N PHE A 729 11.76 6.20 21.40
CA PHE A 729 12.72 7.30 21.56
C PHE A 729 13.79 7.33 20.45
N HIS A 730 14.05 6.20 19.76
CA HIS A 730 15.05 6.10 18.69
C HIS A 730 14.47 6.27 17.27
N SER A 731 13.15 6.15 17.09
CA SER A 731 12.52 6.28 15.76
C SER A 731 12.21 7.74 15.36
N THR A 732 12.37 8.69 16.28
CA THR A 732 12.08 10.12 16.06
C THR A 732 13.32 10.96 15.72
N ARG A 733 14.46 10.33 15.48
CA ARG A 733 15.69 10.95 14.96
C ARG A 733 16.15 10.19 13.67
#